data_0c19cbe66235ab6d5b09d80fef0484a2
#
_entry.id   0c19cbe66235ab6d5b09d80fef0484a2
#
_cell.length_a   1.000
_cell.length_b   1.000
_cell.length_c   1.000
_cell.angle_alpha   90.00
_cell.angle_beta   90.00
_cell.angle_gamma   90.00
#
_symmetry.space_group_name_H-M   'P 1'
#
loop_
_entity.id
_entity.type
_entity.pdbx_description
1 polymer ?
#
loop_
_entity_poly.entity_id
_entity_poly.type
_entity_poly.pdbx_seq_one_letter_code
_entity_poly.pdbx_strand_id
1 'polypeptide(L)'
;MELTGRQIRISVRNLVEFVLRSGDIDNRRTAGAQREAMLAGGRMHRKIQRRMGSGYQAEVSLRHSVEEDGFQIVVEGRADGIIRDGKDVTIDEIKCVYQDVNCLEEAVSVHMAQARCYGYIYGLQEALDEVTLQLTYCNLETEEIRRFQEIQTMDKLSEWFAGLIHEYVKWARYLYHNGLRRDESIKALEFPYPYRAGQRDLAVAVYRTLERGRRLFVQAPTGIGKTLSTVFPALKAIGEGHGQKLFDLTAKTITRTVAEEALAILRERGLYFRSVTITAKEKLCILEKPVCNPEMCPRAKGHFDRVNDAVYEILHQEFGITRSVILEYAEKFQVCPFEFCLDISSFVDGIICDYNYVFDPDVRLKRYFADGAEGDYFFLMDEAHNLVSRAREMYSASIIKEEVLLTKKVLGHRAPALGRQLTRLNKVLLEMKRECGGYQLLKDAGHLVSVLNSVFGEMEKYLEKPGGEDGRDTILDFYFSVRHFLNMYERVDEHYRIYTELLPSGEFVIRLYCVNPIENLAQCLSQGKAAVFFSATLLPLRYYRMLLSDQEEDYTVYVPSPFPQERRLLLAATDVTSRYTRRNETEYRRVLHYIQAMASAKKGNYIVFFPSYQYMNRVREVEKRFGKTGKSMEVLIQDSHMTEEEREAFLQKFSPERTAERDTSLVAFCVMGGLFSEGIDLTGDRLIGVIVVGTGLPMVCTEQKILQGYFEEAGKDGFAYAYQYPGMNKVLQAAGRVIRTASDQGVILLLDDRFWRREYRELFPREWSDVKRVSLSSLEQELQAFWSRFPEVQ
;
A
#
# COMPACT_ATOMS: atom_id res chain seq x y z
N MET A 1 -10.37 3.80 -20.82
CA MET A 1 -10.87 4.95 -21.65
C MET A 1 -9.67 5.82 -21.97
N GLU A 2 -9.35 5.98 -23.25
CA GLU A 2 -8.30 6.92 -23.69
C GLU A 2 -8.99 8.16 -24.24
N LEU A 3 -8.81 9.29 -23.57
CA LEU A 3 -9.37 10.59 -23.94
C LEU A 3 -8.25 11.51 -24.41
N THR A 4 -8.29 11.90 -25.67
CA THR A 4 -7.35 12.87 -26.26
C THR A 4 -8.14 14.04 -26.84
N GLY A 5 -8.19 15.15 -26.13
CA GLY A 5 -9.08 16.23 -26.46
C GLY A 5 -10.55 15.78 -26.39
N ARG A 6 -11.29 15.87 -27.51
CA ARG A 6 -12.67 15.35 -27.62
C ARG A 6 -12.76 14.01 -28.36
N GLN A 7 -11.64 13.35 -28.59
CA GLN A 7 -11.61 12.03 -29.20
C GLN A 7 -11.44 10.96 -28.11
N ILE A 8 -12.27 9.93 -28.16
CA ILE A 8 -12.28 8.81 -27.22
C ILE A 8 -12.08 7.53 -27.99
N ARG A 9 -11.19 6.65 -27.51
CA ARG A 9 -11.05 5.29 -28.02
C ARG A 9 -11.46 4.30 -26.94
N ILE A 10 -12.31 3.35 -27.29
CA ILE A 10 -12.75 2.30 -26.39
C ILE A 10 -12.97 1.01 -27.15
N SER A 11 -12.58 -0.11 -26.53
CA SER A 11 -12.91 -1.42 -27.07
C SER A 11 -14.38 -1.75 -26.85
N VAL A 12 -14.99 -2.53 -27.77
CA VAL A 12 -16.36 -3.05 -27.62
C VAL A 12 -16.56 -3.69 -26.27
N ARG A 13 -15.63 -4.54 -25.84
CA ARG A 13 -15.69 -5.21 -24.56
C ARG A 13 -15.76 -4.23 -23.39
N ASN A 14 -14.84 -3.28 -23.34
CA ASN A 14 -14.78 -2.32 -22.23
C ASN A 14 -16.01 -1.40 -22.20
N LEU A 15 -16.53 -1.03 -23.35
CA LEU A 15 -17.74 -0.22 -23.48
C LEU A 15 -18.94 -0.94 -22.87
N VAL A 16 -19.15 -2.18 -23.30
CA VAL A 16 -20.31 -3.00 -22.87
C VAL A 16 -20.19 -3.40 -21.39
N GLU A 17 -19.02 -3.90 -20.97
CA GLU A 17 -18.77 -4.28 -19.57
C GLU A 17 -18.88 -3.09 -18.61
N PHE A 18 -18.63 -1.87 -19.06
CA PHE A 18 -18.75 -0.66 -18.23
C PHE A 18 -20.21 -0.16 -18.16
N VAL A 19 -20.87 0.01 -19.31
CA VAL A 19 -22.21 0.62 -19.37
C VAL A 19 -23.30 -0.34 -18.91
N LEU A 20 -23.19 -1.61 -19.28
CA LEU A 20 -24.23 -2.64 -19.09
C LEU A 20 -23.87 -3.65 -17.99
N ARG A 21 -22.89 -3.32 -17.13
CA ARG A 21 -22.58 -4.21 -16.01
C ARG A 21 -23.78 -4.37 -15.09
N SER A 22 -24.04 -5.59 -14.68
CA SER A 22 -25.17 -5.93 -13.83
C SER A 22 -24.87 -7.14 -12.94
N GLY A 23 -25.69 -7.35 -11.92
CA GLY A 23 -25.64 -8.49 -11.03
C GLY A 23 -24.79 -8.29 -9.77
N ASP A 24 -24.22 -9.37 -9.28
CA ASP A 24 -23.69 -9.52 -7.92
C ASP A 24 -22.16 -9.53 -7.87
N ILE A 25 -21.58 -9.13 -6.74
CA ILE A 25 -20.20 -9.50 -6.40
C ILE A 25 -20.22 -10.93 -5.88
N ASP A 26 -19.44 -11.82 -6.50
CA ASP A 26 -19.27 -13.20 -6.06
C ASP A 26 -17.80 -13.64 -6.17
N ASN A 27 -17.11 -13.73 -5.03
CA ASN A 27 -15.70 -14.12 -4.94
C ASN A 27 -15.50 -15.62 -4.69
N ARG A 28 -16.56 -16.44 -4.75
CA ARG A 28 -16.44 -17.90 -4.56
C ARG A 28 -15.69 -18.57 -5.70
N ARG A 29 -15.61 -17.91 -6.86
CA ARG A 29 -14.83 -18.37 -8.02
C ARG A 29 -13.45 -17.72 -7.95
N THR A 30 -12.42 -18.52 -7.71
CA THR A 30 -11.06 -18.05 -7.44
C THR A 30 -10.33 -17.53 -8.67
N ALA A 31 -9.51 -16.49 -8.44
CA ALA A 31 -8.69 -15.83 -9.47
C ALA A 31 -7.54 -16.68 -10.07
N GLY A 32 -7.19 -17.81 -9.45
CA GLY A 32 -6.13 -18.72 -9.94
C GLY A 32 -6.51 -19.39 -11.27
N ALA A 33 -7.79 -19.73 -11.41
CA ALA A 33 -8.34 -20.26 -12.64
C ALA A 33 -8.30 -19.25 -13.82
N GLN A 34 -8.14 -17.96 -13.58
CA GLN A 34 -8.25 -16.96 -14.66
C GLN A 34 -7.11 -17.04 -15.69
N ARG A 35 -5.86 -17.26 -15.29
CA ARG A 35 -4.73 -17.29 -16.25
C ARG A 35 -4.70 -18.58 -17.04
N GLU A 36 -4.93 -19.73 -16.40
CA GLU A 36 -5.10 -21.01 -17.11
C GLU A 36 -6.37 -21.03 -17.94
N ALA A 37 -7.47 -20.50 -17.43
CA ALA A 37 -8.71 -20.33 -18.15
C ALA A 37 -8.55 -19.43 -19.39
N MET A 38 -7.78 -18.35 -19.28
CA MET A 38 -7.50 -17.43 -20.39
C MET A 38 -6.66 -18.12 -21.49
N LEU A 39 -5.64 -18.92 -21.10
CA LEU A 39 -4.82 -19.69 -22.03
C LEU A 39 -5.58 -20.90 -22.61
N ALA A 40 -6.38 -21.58 -21.80
CA ALA A 40 -7.25 -22.68 -22.24
C ALA A 40 -8.37 -22.13 -23.14
N GLY A 41 -8.99 -21.00 -22.77
CA GLY A 41 -9.98 -20.30 -23.56
C GLY A 41 -9.46 -19.93 -24.94
N GLY A 42 -8.29 -19.30 -25.05
CA GLY A 42 -7.70 -18.94 -26.34
C GLY A 42 -7.34 -20.16 -27.21
N ARG A 43 -6.98 -21.31 -26.60
CA ARG A 43 -6.80 -22.58 -27.32
C ARG A 43 -8.13 -23.13 -27.81
N MET A 44 -9.17 -23.05 -26.97
CA MET A 44 -10.49 -23.53 -27.28
C MET A 44 -11.17 -22.70 -28.37
N HIS A 45 -11.07 -21.36 -28.33
CA HIS A 45 -11.52 -20.47 -29.40
C HIS A 45 -10.96 -20.89 -30.76
N ARG A 46 -9.66 -21.05 -30.88
CA ARG A 46 -9.00 -21.50 -32.12
C ARG A 46 -9.46 -22.90 -32.56
N LYS A 47 -9.73 -23.78 -31.58
CA LYS A 47 -10.24 -25.14 -31.90
C LYS A 47 -11.67 -25.08 -32.45
N ILE A 48 -12.55 -24.26 -31.88
CA ILE A 48 -13.90 -24.03 -32.36
C ILE A 48 -13.86 -23.41 -33.75
N GLN A 49 -13.13 -22.31 -33.93
CA GLN A 49 -12.99 -21.60 -35.21
C GLN A 49 -12.51 -22.54 -36.34
N ARG A 50 -11.55 -23.44 -36.07
CA ARG A 50 -11.04 -24.41 -37.05
C ARG A 50 -12.05 -25.49 -37.45
N ARG A 51 -13.06 -25.76 -36.62
CA ARG A 51 -14.12 -26.74 -36.88
C ARG A 51 -15.28 -26.11 -37.68
N MET A 52 -15.29 -24.79 -37.82
CA MET A 52 -16.30 -24.09 -38.62
C MET A 52 -15.97 -24.22 -40.11
N GLY A 53 -16.99 -24.16 -40.93
CA GLY A 53 -16.88 -24.34 -42.40
C GLY A 53 -16.16 -23.19 -43.11
N SER A 54 -16.03 -23.31 -44.43
CA SER A 54 -15.32 -22.33 -45.28
C SER A 54 -15.94 -20.94 -45.33
N GLY A 55 -17.19 -20.79 -44.93
CA GLY A 55 -17.87 -19.48 -44.80
C GLY A 55 -17.55 -18.72 -43.49
N TYR A 56 -16.73 -19.31 -42.60
CA TYR A 56 -16.36 -18.68 -41.31
C TYR A 56 -15.08 -17.84 -41.41
N GLN A 57 -15.20 -16.55 -41.14
CA GLN A 57 -14.07 -15.64 -41.00
C GLN A 57 -13.75 -15.42 -39.51
N ALA A 58 -12.63 -15.94 -39.06
CA ALA A 58 -12.21 -15.81 -37.66
C ALA A 58 -11.50 -14.45 -37.40
N GLU A 59 -11.64 -13.93 -36.19
CA GLU A 59 -10.86 -12.81 -35.65
C GLU A 59 -10.97 -11.52 -36.50
N VAL A 60 -12.19 -11.13 -36.89
CA VAL A 60 -12.44 -9.98 -37.76
C VAL A 60 -12.33 -8.68 -36.98
N SER A 61 -11.38 -7.83 -37.35
CA SER A 61 -11.21 -6.51 -36.74
C SER A 61 -12.27 -5.53 -37.27
N LEU A 62 -13.01 -4.93 -36.35
CA LEU A 62 -14.10 -4.01 -36.60
C LEU A 62 -13.82 -2.69 -35.90
N ARG A 63 -14.17 -1.59 -36.57
CA ARG A 63 -14.03 -0.24 -36.07
C ARG A 63 -15.15 0.64 -36.57
N HIS A 64 -15.70 1.45 -35.69
CA HIS A 64 -16.71 2.45 -36.05
C HIS A 64 -16.45 3.74 -35.29
N SER A 65 -16.71 4.88 -35.94
CA SER A 65 -16.56 6.20 -35.34
C SER A 65 -17.91 6.89 -35.35
N VAL A 66 -18.36 7.34 -34.20
CA VAL A 66 -19.62 8.04 -33.99
C VAL A 66 -19.34 9.42 -33.39
N GLU A 67 -20.08 10.41 -33.80
CA GLU A 67 -20.09 11.74 -33.16
C GLU A 67 -21.33 11.88 -32.29
N GLU A 68 -21.12 12.16 -31.01
CA GLU A 68 -22.18 12.38 -30.03
C GLU A 68 -21.76 13.52 -29.11
N ASP A 69 -22.62 14.53 -28.98
CA ASP A 69 -22.43 15.67 -28.09
C ASP A 69 -21.08 16.42 -28.26
N GLY A 70 -20.58 16.45 -29.51
CA GLY A 70 -19.30 17.07 -29.85
C GLY A 70 -18.07 16.23 -29.49
N PHE A 71 -18.25 14.97 -29.10
CA PHE A 71 -17.17 13.98 -28.92
C PHE A 71 -17.14 13.04 -30.13
N GLN A 72 -15.93 12.72 -30.58
CA GLN A 72 -15.70 11.64 -31.53
C GLN A 72 -15.36 10.36 -30.77
N ILE A 73 -16.25 9.38 -30.80
CA ILE A 73 -16.08 8.11 -30.12
C ILE A 73 -15.70 7.04 -31.12
N VAL A 74 -14.52 6.48 -30.97
CA VAL A 74 -14.03 5.37 -31.78
C VAL A 74 -14.21 4.09 -31.00
N VAL A 75 -15.16 3.28 -31.43
CA VAL A 75 -15.41 1.93 -30.86
C VAL A 75 -14.72 0.92 -31.76
N GLU A 76 -13.83 0.14 -31.18
CA GLU A 76 -13.06 -0.86 -31.94
C GLU A 76 -13.02 -2.19 -31.20
N GLY A 77 -12.88 -3.29 -31.97
CA GLY A 77 -12.76 -4.60 -31.38
C GLY A 77 -12.54 -5.67 -32.43
N ARG A 78 -12.51 -6.90 -31.98
CA ARG A 78 -12.30 -8.04 -32.85
C ARG A 78 -13.36 -9.08 -32.56
N ALA A 79 -14.27 -9.28 -33.53
CA ALA A 79 -15.28 -10.30 -33.45
C ALA A 79 -14.65 -11.70 -33.57
N ASP A 80 -15.04 -12.63 -32.73
CA ASP A 80 -14.47 -13.98 -32.72
C ASP A 80 -14.70 -14.70 -34.03
N GLY A 81 -15.88 -14.49 -34.67
CA GLY A 81 -16.15 -15.00 -35.98
C GLY A 81 -17.33 -14.36 -36.70
N ILE A 82 -17.30 -14.42 -38.02
CA ILE A 82 -18.39 -14.01 -38.92
C ILE A 82 -18.65 -15.15 -39.90
N ILE A 83 -19.92 -15.61 -39.96
CA ILE A 83 -20.37 -16.65 -40.89
C ILE A 83 -21.15 -15.98 -42.02
N ARG A 84 -20.81 -16.29 -43.25
CA ARG A 84 -21.56 -15.86 -44.43
C ARG A 84 -22.15 -17.07 -45.10
N ASP A 85 -23.48 -17.06 -45.25
CA ASP A 85 -24.22 -18.08 -46.03
C ASP A 85 -25.16 -17.36 -47.03
N GLY A 86 -24.64 -17.15 -48.23
CA GLY A 86 -25.31 -16.34 -49.24
C GLY A 86 -25.45 -14.85 -48.81
N LYS A 87 -26.68 -14.43 -48.55
CA LYS A 87 -27.00 -13.09 -48.06
C LYS A 87 -27.06 -13.03 -46.52
N ASP A 88 -27.14 -14.17 -45.86
CA ASP A 88 -27.30 -14.23 -44.43
C ASP A 88 -25.94 -14.12 -43.75
N VAL A 89 -25.85 -13.23 -42.76
CA VAL A 89 -24.64 -12.97 -41.98
C VAL A 89 -24.92 -13.29 -40.52
N THR A 90 -24.06 -14.12 -39.94
CA THR A 90 -24.09 -14.40 -38.49
C THR A 90 -22.80 -13.94 -37.84
N ILE A 91 -22.93 -13.11 -36.81
CA ILE A 91 -21.83 -12.73 -35.92
C ILE A 91 -21.75 -13.75 -34.79
N ASP A 92 -20.62 -14.41 -34.63
CA ASP A 92 -20.38 -15.44 -33.62
C ASP A 92 -19.40 -14.94 -32.56
N GLU A 93 -19.88 -14.81 -31.32
CA GLU A 93 -19.09 -14.48 -30.15
C GLU A 93 -18.94 -15.72 -29.29
N ILE A 94 -17.68 -16.13 -29.03
CA ILE A 94 -17.37 -17.39 -28.35
C ILE A 94 -17.02 -17.10 -26.89
N LYS A 95 -17.65 -17.84 -25.98
CA LYS A 95 -17.39 -17.74 -24.53
C LYS A 95 -17.05 -19.10 -23.95
N CYS A 96 -15.83 -19.25 -23.48
CA CYS A 96 -15.38 -20.45 -22.78
C CYS A 96 -15.67 -20.35 -21.29
N VAL A 97 -16.36 -21.33 -20.74
CA VAL A 97 -16.82 -21.39 -19.35
C VAL A 97 -16.50 -22.76 -18.73
N TYR A 98 -16.37 -22.79 -17.39
CA TYR A 98 -16.29 -24.06 -16.66
C TYR A 98 -17.66 -24.59 -16.22
N GLN A 99 -18.67 -23.71 -16.25
CA GLN A 99 -20.03 -24.08 -15.92
C GLN A 99 -20.61 -25.05 -16.98
N ASP A 100 -21.45 -26.00 -16.54
CA ASP A 100 -22.20 -26.84 -17.45
C ASP A 100 -23.07 -25.98 -18.38
N VAL A 101 -22.72 -26.00 -19.65
CA VAL A 101 -23.40 -25.17 -20.67
C VAL A 101 -24.86 -25.57 -20.85
N ASN A 102 -25.24 -26.80 -20.47
CA ASN A 102 -26.63 -27.28 -20.56
C ASN A 102 -27.55 -26.66 -19.50
N CYS A 103 -26.96 -26.14 -18.41
CA CYS A 103 -27.68 -25.41 -17.36
C CYS A 103 -27.95 -23.93 -17.71
N LEU A 104 -27.40 -23.40 -18.81
CA LEU A 104 -27.67 -22.02 -19.25
C LEU A 104 -29.06 -22.00 -19.94
N GLU A 105 -30.05 -21.38 -19.32
CA GLU A 105 -31.38 -21.24 -19.91
C GLU A 105 -31.43 -20.18 -21.02
N GLU A 106 -30.66 -19.07 -20.82
CA GLU A 106 -30.56 -17.93 -21.74
C GLU A 106 -29.13 -17.43 -21.87
N ALA A 107 -28.91 -16.65 -22.91
CA ALA A 107 -27.62 -15.96 -23.12
C ALA A 107 -27.38 -14.86 -22.09
N VAL A 108 -26.15 -14.76 -21.58
CA VAL A 108 -25.78 -13.67 -20.69
C VAL A 108 -25.87 -12.33 -21.43
N SER A 109 -26.63 -11.39 -20.90
CA SER A 109 -26.95 -10.11 -21.55
C SER A 109 -25.72 -9.31 -21.99
N VAL A 110 -24.67 -9.24 -21.15
CA VAL A 110 -23.41 -8.54 -21.46
C VAL A 110 -22.66 -9.22 -22.61
N HIS A 111 -22.69 -10.53 -22.73
CA HIS A 111 -22.08 -11.25 -23.85
C HIS A 111 -22.85 -11.01 -25.16
N MET A 112 -24.19 -11.03 -25.09
CA MET A 112 -25.02 -10.72 -26.24
C MET A 112 -24.84 -9.27 -26.70
N ALA A 113 -24.62 -8.33 -25.77
CA ALA A 113 -24.35 -6.94 -26.10
C ALA A 113 -23.03 -6.76 -26.87
N GLN A 114 -22.01 -7.59 -26.63
CA GLN A 114 -20.78 -7.59 -27.46
C GLN A 114 -21.11 -8.03 -28.89
N ALA A 115 -21.87 -9.10 -29.07
CA ALA A 115 -22.30 -9.55 -30.39
C ALA A 115 -23.15 -8.50 -31.11
N ARG A 116 -24.04 -7.78 -30.38
CA ARG A 116 -24.85 -6.67 -30.95
C ARG A 116 -23.95 -5.52 -31.42
N CYS A 117 -22.92 -5.13 -30.66
CA CYS A 117 -21.96 -4.11 -31.10
C CYS A 117 -21.26 -4.52 -32.40
N TYR A 118 -20.77 -5.75 -32.49
CA TYR A 118 -20.12 -6.26 -33.70
C TYR A 118 -21.10 -6.40 -34.84
N GLY A 119 -22.34 -6.85 -34.56
CA GLY A 119 -23.42 -6.94 -35.55
C GLY A 119 -23.79 -5.58 -36.17
N TYR A 120 -23.94 -4.56 -35.33
CA TYR A 120 -24.15 -3.19 -35.77
C TYR A 120 -22.99 -2.68 -36.65
N ILE A 121 -21.75 -2.78 -36.17
CA ILE A 121 -20.59 -2.23 -36.91
C ILE A 121 -20.42 -2.95 -38.24
N TYR A 122 -20.52 -4.27 -38.27
CA TYR A 122 -20.36 -5.04 -39.51
C TYR A 122 -21.53 -4.85 -40.45
N GLY A 123 -22.77 -4.88 -39.94
CA GLY A 123 -23.97 -4.68 -40.74
C GLY A 123 -24.00 -3.30 -41.42
N LEU A 124 -23.50 -2.26 -40.74
CA LEU A 124 -23.36 -0.94 -41.31
C LEU A 124 -22.30 -0.90 -42.42
N GLN A 125 -21.16 -1.57 -42.24
CA GLN A 125 -20.06 -1.62 -43.21
C GLN A 125 -20.45 -2.38 -44.49
N GLU A 126 -21.29 -3.41 -44.35
CA GLU A 126 -21.72 -4.28 -45.48
C GLU A 126 -23.12 -3.92 -46.05
N ALA A 127 -23.73 -2.84 -45.49
CA ALA A 127 -25.08 -2.36 -45.88
C ALA A 127 -26.14 -3.47 -45.82
N LEU A 128 -26.18 -4.22 -44.72
CA LEU A 128 -27.14 -5.29 -44.45
C LEU A 128 -28.48 -4.74 -43.92
N ASP A 129 -29.60 -5.45 -44.15
CA ASP A 129 -30.89 -5.11 -43.57
C ASP A 129 -31.09 -5.76 -42.19
N GLU A 130 -30.51 -6.94 -41.98
CA GLU A 130 -30.59 -7.70 -40.76
C GLU A 130 -29.33 -8.56 -40.54
N VAL A 131 -29.05 -8.92 -39.28
CA VAL A 131 -27.92 -9.74 -38.87
C VAL A 131 -28.37 -10.78 -37.85
N THR A 132 -27.88 -11.98 -37.96
CA THR A 132 -28.01 -13.00 -36.92
C THR A 132 -26.88 -12.85 -35.92
N LEU A 133 -27.20 -12.77 -34.63
CA LEU A 133 -26.26 -12.72 -33.53
C LEU A 133 -26.21 -14.07 -32.85
N GLN A 134 -25.04 -14.65 -32.73
CA GLN A 134 -24.82 -15.95 -32.12
C GLN A 134 -23.86 -15.84 -30.93
N LEU A 135 -24.22 -16.45 -29.81
CA LEU A 135 -23.32 -16.74 -28.71
C LEU A 135 -23.00 -18.21 -28.64
N THR A 136 -21.73 -18.55 -28.77
CA THR A 136 -21.23 -19.90 -28.68
C THR A 136 -20.55 -20.13 -27.32
N TYR A 137 -21.27 -20.77 -26.38
CA TYR A 137 -20.69 -21.18 -25.09
C TYR A 137 -20.04 -22.55 -25.24
N CYS A 138 -18.81 -22.69 -24.73
CA CYS A 138 -18.07 -23.93 -24.70
C CYS A 138 -17.57 -24.22 -23.28
N ASN A 139 -17.86 -25.42 -22.78
CA ASN A 139 -17.28 -25.89 -21.53
C ASN A 139 -15.82 -26.27 -21.74
N LEU A 140 -14.91 -25.73 -20.90
CA LEU A 140 -13.47 -25.94 -21.03
C LEU A 140 -13.00 -27.36 -20.67
N GLU A 141 -13.78 -28.11 -19.90
CA GLU A 141 -13.47 -29.48 -19.48
C GLU A 141 -14.11 -30.54 -20.39
N THR A 142 -15.40 -30.38 -20.66
CA THR A 142 -16.17 -31.37 -21.45
C THR A 142 -16.16 -31.11 -22.95
N GLU A 143 -15.77 -29.90 -23.37
CA GLU A 143 -15.83 -29.39 -24.76
C GLU A 143 -17.28 -29.35 -25.31
N GLU A 144 -18.29 -29.48 -24.48
CA GLU A 144 -19.67 -29.33 -24.89
C GLU A 144 -19.96 -27.89 -25.29
N ILE A 145 -20.75 -27.75 -26.35
CA ILE A 145 -21.09 -26.46 -26.96
C ILE A 145 -22.60 -26.25 -26.93
N ARG A 146 -22.99 -25.04 -26.47
CA ARG A 146 -24.36 -24.55 -26.56
C ARG A 146 -24.40 -23.22 -27.28
N ARG A 147 -25.35 -23.03 -28.20
CA ARG A 147 -25.49 -21.81 -28.97
C ARG A 147 -26.84 -21.15 -28.71
N PHE A 148 -26.81 -19.84 -28.60
CA PHE A 148 -27.98 -18.98 -28.54
C PHE A 148 -27.94 -18.05 -29.74
N GLN A 149 -29.07 -17.89 -30.44
CA GLN A 149 -29.17 -17.05 -31.62
C GLN A 149 -30.36 -16.10 -31.50
N GLU A 150 -30.17 -14.86 -31.98
CA GLU A 150 -31.25 -13.88 -32.21
C GLU A 150 -31.02 -13.18 -33.55
N ILE A 151 -32.11 -12.89 -34.29
CA ILE A 151 -32.06 -12.11 -35.51
C ILE A 151 -32.45 -10.67 -35.16
N GLN A 152 -31.64 -9.70 -35.58
CA GLN A 152 -31.88 -8.30 -35.33
C GLN A 152 -31.79 -7.51 -36.61
N THR A 153 -32.77 -6.60 -36.80
CA THR A 153 -32.73 -5.63 -37.92
C THR A 153 -31.75 -4.51 -37.61
N MET A 154 -31.17 -3.96 -38.66
CA MET A 154 -30.20 -2.85 -38.51
C MET A 154 -30.80 -1.63 -37.86
N ASP A 155 -32.09 -1.35 -38.03
CA ASP A 155 -32.78 -0.25 -37.34
C ASP A 155 -32.76 -0.45 -35.82
N LYS A 156 -33.10 -1.65 -35.34
CA LYS A 156 -33.06 -1.99 -33.90
C LYS A 156 -31.65 -1.95 -33.34
N LEU A 157 -30.68 -2.45 -34.08
CA LEU A 157 -29.27 -2.41 -33.66
C LEU A 157 -28.75 -0.98 -33.61
N SER A 158 -29.16 -0.11 -34.56
CA SER A 158 -28.81 1.30 -34.58
C SER A 158 -29.37 2.05 -33.39
N GLU A 159 -30.66 1.88 -33.08
CA GLU A 159 -31.30 2.48 -31.91
C GLU A 159 -30.63 2.03 -30.59
N TRP A 160 -30.39 0.72 -30.47
CA TRP A 160 -29.72 0.13 -29.29
C TRP A 160 -28.29 0.65 -29.12
N PHE A 161 -27.51 0.70 -30.21
CA PHE A 161 -26.13 1.19 -30.19
C PHE A 161 -26.06 2.68 -29.87
N ALA A 162 -26.96 3.49 -30.45
CA ALA A 162 -27.07 4.91 -30.12
C ALA A 162 -27.38 5.11 -28.64
N GLY A 163 -28.29 4.33 -28.07
CA GLY A 163 -28.59 4.34 -26.63
C GLY A 163 -27.35 3.97 -25.77
N LEU A 164 -26.57 2.96 -26.15
CA LEU A 164 -25.33 2.57 -25.47
C LEU A 164 -24.29 3.69 -25.50
N ILE A 165 -24.11 4.34 -26.65
CA ILE A 165 -23.19 5.47 -26.81
C ILE A 165 -23.65 6.68 -25.98
N HIS A 166 -24.95 6.98 -25.98
CA HIS A 166 -25.51 8.07 -25.19
C HIS A 166 -25.22 7.90 -23.69
N GLU A 167 -25.43 6.71 -23.16
CA GLU A 167 -25.11 6.39 -21.76
C GLU A 167 -23.60 6.48 -21.46
N TYR A 168 -22.75 6.20 -22.44
CA TYR A 168 -21.31 6.31 -22.28
C TYR A 168 -20.81 7.74 -22.34
N VAL A 169 -21.39 8.59 -23.20
CA VAL A 169 -20.96 9.99 -23.42
C VAL A 169 -21.04 10.81 -22.15
N LYS A 170 -21.98 10.57 -21.25
CA LYS A 170 -22.08 11.30 -19.97
C LYS A 170 -20.79 11.19 -19.15
N TRP A 171 -20.10 10.05 -19.18
CA TRP A 171 -18.82 9.83 -18.49
C TRP A 171 -17.66 10.53 -19.18
N ALA A 172 -17.64 10.49 -20.50
CA ALA A 172 -16.65 11.20 -21.30
C ALA A 172 -16.74 12.71 -21.11
N ARG A 173 -17.97 13.25 -21.13
CA ARG A 173 -18.26 14.65 -20.85
C ARG A 173 -17.77 15.04 -19.45
N TYR A 174 -18.08 14.22 -18.45
CA TYR A 174 -17.60 14.42 -17.08
C TYR A 174 -16.06 14.53 -17.06
N LEU A 175 -15.35 13.55 -17.58
CA LEU A 175 -13.88 13.53 -17.56
C LEU A 175 -13.27 14.73 -18.30
N TYR A 176 -13.80 15.07 -19.47
CA TYR A 176 -13.34 16.21 -20.26
C TYR A 176 -13.49 17.53 -19.52
N HIS A 177 -14.70 17.83 -19.05
CA HIS A 177 -14.97 19.08 -18.34
C HIS A 177 -14.29 19.13 -16.96
N ASN A 178 -14.21 18.02 -16.26
CA ASN A 178 -13.44 17.91 -15.03
C ASN A 178 -11.97 18.24 -15.24
N GLY A 179 -11.35 17.66 -16.28
CA GLY A 179 -9.95 17.93 -16.65
C GLY A 179 -9.71 19.42 -16.95
N LEU A 180 -10.56 20.05 -17.76
CA LEU A 180 -10.43 21.48 -18.09
C LEU A 180 -10.54 22.37 -16.84
N ARG A 181 -11.56 22.16 -16.02
CA ARG A 181 -11.75 22.92 -14.77
C ARG A 181 -10.62 22.70 -13.77
N ARG A 182 -10.15 21.46 -13.66
CA ARG A 182 -8.99 21.10 -12.85
C ARG A 182 -7.76 21.91 -13.28
N ASP A 183 -7.40 21.84 -14.55
CA ASP A 183 -6.19 22.47 -15.07
C ASP A 183 -6.25 23.99 -14.97
N GLU A 184 -7.41 24.60 -15.24
CA GLU A 184 -7.64 26.03 -15.06
C GLU A 184 -7.50 26.45 -13.59
N SER A 185 -8.12 25.74 -12.67
CA SER A 185 -8.03 26.00 -11.22
C SER A 185 -6.59 25.87 -10.71
N ILE A 186 -5.86 24.83 -11.15
CA ILE A 186 -4.46 24.60 -10.77
C ILE A 186 -3.56 25.74 -11.28
N LYS A 187 -3.77 26.22 -12.49
CA LYS A 187 -2.99 27.36 -13.03
C LYS A 187 -3.14 28.61 -12.17
N ALA A 188 -4.36 28.91 -11.72
CA ALA A 188 -4.66 30.05 -10.87
C ALA A 188 -4.25 29.86 -9.38
N LEU A 189 -3.99 28.62 -8.96
CA LEU A 189 -3.74 28.30 -7.55
C LEU A 189 -2.40 28.87 -7.08
N GLU A 190 -2.39 29.53 -5.92
CA GLU A 190 -1.18 29.99 -5.24
C GLU A 190 -0.89 29.14 -4.01
N PHE A 191 0.38 29.14 -3.56
CA PHE A 191 0.75 28.45 -2.32
C PHE A 191 0.06 29.12 -1.12
N PRO A 192 -0.65 28.36 -0.25
CA PRO A 192 -1.63 28.94 0.68
C PRO A 192 -1.02 29.75 1.84
N TYR A 193 0.29 29.62 2.06
CA TYR A 193 1.02 30.27 3.17
C TYR A 193 2.31 30.94 2.69
N PRO A 194 2.85 31.90 3.46
CA PRO A 194 4.24 32.34 3.24
C PRO A 194 5.21 31.16 3.34
N TYR A 195 6.11 31.04 2.37
CA TYR A 195 7.11 29.97 2.38
C TYR A 195 8.06 30.10 3.57
N ARG A 196 8.26 29.00 4.27
CA ARG A 196 9.34 28.86 5.27
C ARG A 196 10.68 28.67 4.57
N ALA A 197 11.78 28.90 5.31
CA ALA A 197 13.13 28.67 4.80
C ALA A 197 13.28 27.23 4.25
N GLY A 198 13.83 27.09 3.04
CA GLY A 198 13.99 25.81 2.33
C GLY A 198 12.73 25.21 1.72
N GLN A 199 11.54 25.68 2.08
CA GLN A 199 10.27 25.12 1.60
C GLN A 199 10.04 25.41 0.10
N ARG A 200 10.38 26.63 -0.35
CA ARG A 200 10.29 27.00 -1.77
C ARG A 200 11.26 26.18 -2.63
N ASP A 201 12.48 25.99 -2.16
CA ASP A 201 13.50 25.21 -2.88
C ASP A 201 13.07 23.76 -3.01
N LEU A 202 12.46 23.19 -1.96
CA LEU A 202 11.85 21.87 -2.00
C LEU A 202 10.73 21.81 -3.07
N ALA A 203 9.81 22.75 -3.07
CA ALA A 203 8.71 22.77 -4.04
C ALA A 203 9.22 22.88 -5.49
N VAL A 204 10.25 23.70 -5.74
CA VAL A 204 10.91 23.82 -7.04
C VAL A 204 11.60 22.51 -7.44
N ALA A 205 12.29 21.84 -6.50
CA ALA A 205 12.94 20.56 -6.76
C ALA A 205 11.93 19.48 -7.13
N VAL A 206 10.82 19.39 -6.40
CA VAL A 206 9.72 18.47 -6.68
C VAL A 206 9.14 18.75 -8.08
N TYR A 207 8.75 19.99 -8.36
CA TYR A 207 8.17 20.37 -9.66
C TYR A 207 9.09 19.95 -10.82
N ARG A 208 10.37 20.35 -10.79
CA ARG A 208 11.34 20.03 -11.83
C ARG A 208 11.57 18.53 -12.01
N THR A 209 11.51 17.78 -10.93
CA THR A 209 11.64 16.32 -10.98
C THR A 209 10.46 15.69 -11.71
N LEU A 210 9.24 16.12 -11.38
CA LEU A 210 8.01 15.61 -11.99
C LEU A 210 7.89 16.01 -13.48
N GLU A 211 8.24 17.26 -13.79
CA GLU A 211 8.32 17.76 -15.19
C GLU A 211 9.25 16.87 -16.05
N ARG A 212 10.41 16.47 -15.49
CA ARG A 212 11.43 15.69 -16.19
C ARG A 212 11.17 14.17 -16.20
N GLY A 213 10.13 13.70 -15.54
CA GLY A 213 9.85 12.27 -15.42
C GLY A 213 10.94 11.51 -14.64
N ARG A 214 11.50 12.13 -13.57
CA ARG A 214 12.59 11.56 -12.77
C ARG A 214 12.14 11.20 -11.37
N ARG A 215 13.08 10.69 -10.55
CA ARG A 215 12.87 10.35 -9.14
C ARG A 215 13.63 11.31 -8.24
N LEU A 216 13.07 11.63 -7.07
CA LEU A 216 13.66 12.55 -6.09
C LEU A 216 13.61 11.95 -4.70
N PHE A 217 14.73 11.96 -4.00
CA PHE A 217 14.85 11.58 -2.60
C PHE A 217 15.05 12.83 -1.75
N VAL A 218 14.11 13.07 -0.82
CA VAL A 218 14.07 14.25 0.02
C VAL A 218 14.22 13.88 1.49
N GLN A 219 15.26 14.37 2.11
CA GLN A 219 15.32 14.45 3.56
C GLN A 219 14.86 15.84 3.98
N ALA A 220 13.73 15.94 4.67
CA ALA A 220 13.17 17.19 5.15
C ALA A 220 12.66 17.04 6.60
N PRO A 221 13.05 17.90 7.53
CA PRO A 221 12.69 17.77 8.94
C PRO A 221 11.18 17.84 9.17
N THR A 222 10.73 17.34 10.33
CA THR A 222 9.33 17.46 10.76
C THR A 222 8.94 18.93 10.91
N GLY A 223 7.66 19.26 10.69
CA GLY A 223 7.14 20.60 10.87
C GLY A 223 7.41 21.62 9.73
N ILE A 224 8.17 21.24 8.69
CA ILE A 224 8.39 22.13 7.52
C ILE A 224 7.17 22.19 6.59
N GLY A 225 6.18 21.34 6.78
CA GLY A 225 5.04 21.22 5.86
C GLY A 225 5.37 20.42 4.60
N LYS A 226 6.03 19.26 4.76
CA LYS A 226 6.46 18.36 3.68
C LYS A 226 5.34 18.05 2.71
N THR A 227 4.20 17.60 3.20
CA THR A 227 3.07 17.15 2.39
C THR A 227 2.56 18.25 1.46
N LEU A 228 2.34 19.46 1.98
CA LEU A 228 1.90 20.58 1.16
C LEU A 228 2.98 21.01 0.15
N SER A 229 4.26 20.92 0.53
CA SER A 229 5.41 21.26 -0.33
C SER A 229 5.73 20.22 -1.39
N THR A 230 5.10 19.04 -1.32
CA THR A 230 5.18 17.99 -2.35
C THR A 230 3.90 17.91 -3.16
N VAL A 231 2.74 18.02 -2.54
CA VAL A 231 1.42 17.98 -3.21
C VAL A 231 1.24 19.21 -4.11
N PHE A 232 1.48 20.43 -3.62
CA PHE A 232 1.27 21.64 -4.41
C PHE A 232 2.06 21.67 -5.73
N PRO A 233 3.39 21.42 -5.76
CA PRO A 233 4.12 21.37 -7.02
C PRO A 233 3.74 20.19 -7.92
N ALA A 234 3.27 19.07 -7.35
CA ALA A 234 2.76 17.95 -8.12
C ALA A 234 1.45 18.32 -8.85
N LEU A 235 0.55 19.05 -8.17
CA LEU A 235 -0.63 19.60 -8.80
C LEU A 235 -0.26 20.59 -9.92
N LYS A 236 0.70 21.52 -9.68
CA LYS A 236 1.18 22.44 -10.74
C LYS A 236 1.67 21.68 -11.96
N ALA A 237 2.45 20.63 -11.78
CA ALA A 237 2.93 19.81 -12.89
C ALA A 237 1.78 19.10 -13.63
N ILE A 238 0.72 18.65 -12.94
CA ILE A 238 -0.48 18.09 -13.56
C ILE A 238 -1.23 19.17 -14.37
N GLY A 239 -1.45 20.35 -13.82
CA GLY A 239 -2.17 21.45 -14.48
C GLY A 239 -1.46 22.00 -15.73
N GLU A 240 -0.15 21.75 -15.86
CA GLU A 240 0.67 22.08 -17.03
C GLU A 240 0.81 20.90 -18.00
N GLY A 241 0.14 19.77 -17.73
CA GLY A 241 0.08 18.63 -18.64
C GLY A 241 1.27 17.67 -18.53
N HIS A 242 2.08 17.78 -17.45
CA HIS A 242 3.21 16.87 -17.25
C HIS A 242 2.80 15.53 -16.64
N GLY A 243 1.59 15.40 -16.10
CA GLY A 243 1.03 14.17 -15.54
C GLY A 243 -0.48 14.19 -15.55
N GLN A 244 -1.09 13.02 -15.35
CA GLN A 244 -2.55 12.86 -15.41
C GLN A 244 -3.17 12.61 -14.03
N LYS A 245 -2.51 11.87 -13.16
CA LYS A 245 -3.04 11.42 -11.87
C LYS A 245 -1.98 11.42 -10.78
N LEU A 246 -2.40 11.82 -9.59
CA LEU A 246 -1.57 11.80 -8.39
C LEU A 246 -1.86 10.57 -7.54
N PHE A 247 -0.83 9.84 -7.15
CA PHE A 247 -0.87 8.83 -6.10
C PHE A 247 -0.08 9.32 -4.89
N ASP A 248 -0.77 9.61 -3.79
CA ASP A 248 -0.16 9.93 -2.50
C ASP A 248 -0.12 8.66 -1.65
N LEU A 249 1.08 8.16 -1.39
CA LEU A 249 1.32 6.85 -0.81
C LEU A 249 1.85 6.98 0.60
N THR A 250 1.19 6.31 1.53
CA THR A 250 1.51 6.40 2.96
C THR A 250 1.60 5.02 3.61
N ALA A 251 2.41 4.90 4.66
CA ALA A 251 2.54 3.65 5.43
C ALA A 251 1.47 3.50 6.53
N LYS A 252 0.77 4.59 6.91
CA LYS A 252 -0.08 4.62 8.11
C LYS A 252 -1.36 5.44 7.90
N THR A 253 -2.40 5.09 8.63
CA THR A 253 -3.70 5.77 8.57
C THR A 253 -3.61 7.26 8.92
N ILE A 254 -2.77 7.64 9.90
CA ILE A 254 -2.61 9.04 10.35
C ILE A 254 -1.98 9.92 9.26
N THR A 255 -1.05 9.39 8.48
CA THR A 255 -0.43 10.16 7.39
C THR A 255 -1.37 10.39 6.22
N ARG A 256 -2.43 9.57 6.06
CA ARG A 256 -3.48 9.79 5.07
C ARG A 256 -4.30 11.04 5.37
N THR A 257 -4.65 11.28 6.64
CA THR A 257 -5.38 12.51 7.04
C THR A 257 -4.58 13.77 6.72
N VAL A 258 -3.27 13.73 6.83
CA VAL A 258 -2.41 14.89 6.47
C VAL A 258 -2.47 15.21 4.97
N ALA A 259 -2.53 14.19 4.11
CA ALA A 259 -2.69 14.37 2.66
C ALA A 259 -4.11 14.89 2.33
N GLU A 260 -5.15 14.35 2.99
CA GLU A 260 -6.53 14.83 2.87
C GLU A 260 -6.65 16.30 3.27
N GLU A 261 -6.07 16.70 4.41
CA GLU A 261 -6.03 18.06 4.92
C GLU A 261 -5.28 19.00 3.98
N ALA A 262 -4.14 18.57 3.43
CA ALA A 262 -3.39 19.38 2.46
C ALA A 262 -4.22 19.70 1.21
N LEU A 263 -4.94 18.71 0.69
CA LEU A 263 -5.85 18.92 -0.44
C LEU A 263 -7.07 19.77 -0.05
N ALA A 264 -7.61 19.61 1.16
CA ALA A 264 -8.73 20.42 1.66
C ALA A 264 -8.36 21.90 1.75
N ILE A 265 -7.18 22.22 2.32
CA ILE A 265 -6.65 23.59 2.40
C ILE A 265 -6.54 24.21 1.00
N LEU A 266 -6.07 23.45 0.01
CA LEU A 266 -5.95 23.94 -1.36
C LEU A 266 -7.31 24.13 -2.02
N ARG A 267 -8.31 23.28 -1.73
CA ARG A 267 -9.70 23.44 -2.20
C ARG A 267 -10.36 24.70 -1.65
N GLU A 268 -10.13 25.04 -0.40
CA GLU A 268 -10.57 26.32 0.21
C GLU A 268 -9.98 27.54 -0.52
N ARG A 269 -8.84 27.35 -1.23
CA ARG A 269 -8.20 28.39 -2.06
C ARG A 269 -8.58 28.30 -3.54
N GLY A 270 -9.59 27.51 -3.88
CA GLY A 270 -10.15 27.44 -5.23
C GLY A 270 -9.65 26.29 -6.10
N LEU A 271 -8.94 25.32 -5.54
CA LEU A 271 -8.51 24.11 -6.26
C LEU A 271 -9.74 23.25 -6.63
N TYR A 272 -9.90 22.97 -7.91
CA TYR A 272 -10.86 22.00 -8.42
C TYR A 272 -10.13 20.67 -8.72
N PHE A 273 -10.08 19.80 -7.74
CA PHE A 273 -9.32 18.54 -7.80
C PHE A 273 -10.01 17.48 -6.93
N ARG A 274 -10.42 16.40 -7.55
CA ARG A 274 -11.08 15.30 -6.85
C ARG A 274 -10.08 14.26 -6.39
N SER A 275 -10.24 13.82 -5.16
CA SER A 275 -9.40 12.72 -4.62
C SER A 275 -10.23 11.71 -3.84
N VAL A 276 -9.79 10.46 -3.88
CA VAL A 276 -10.36 9.36 -3.09
C VAL A 276 -9.29 8.76 -2.17
N THR A 277 -9.68 8.46 -0.94
CA THR A 277 -8.84 7.73 0.01
C THR A 277 -9.21 6.25 0.04
N ILE A 278 -8.34 5.40 -0.50
CA ILE A 278 -8.56 3.95 -0.48
C ILE A 278 -8.25 3.41 0.91
N THR A 279 -9.26 2.79 1.51
CA THR A 279 -9.20 2.16 2.83
C THR A 279 -9.28 0.64 2.67
N ALA A 280 -8.59 -0.11 3.53
CA ALA A 280 -8.58 -1.56 3.50
C ALA A 280 -10.00 -2.15 3.62
N LYS A 281 -10.23 -3.25 2.92
CA LYS A 281 -11.52 -3.91 2.80
C LYS A 281 -12.15 -4.24 4.16
N GLU A 282 -11.33 -4.73 5.10
CA GLU A 282 -11.75 -5.09 6.45
C GLU A 282 -12.29 -3.89 7.25
N LYS A 283 -11.79 -2.68 6.95
CA LYS A 283 -12.22 -1.44 7.60
C LYS A 283 -13.46 -0.79 6.96
N LEU A 284 -13.78 -1.17 5.72
CA LEU A 284 -14.95 -0.68 4.98
C LEU A 284 -16.11 -1.68 4.99
N CYS A 285 -15.83 -2.97 5.19
CA CYS A 285 -16.82 -4.02 5.13
C CYS A 285 -17.86 -3.85 6.25
N ILE A 286 -19.14 -4.04 5.89
CA ILE A 286 -20.25 -4.03 6.86
C ILE A 286 -20.35 -5.33 7.68
N LEU A 287 -19.67 -6.38 7.24
CA LEU A 287 -19.60 -7.67 7.92
C LEU A 287 -18.33 -7.70 8.78
N GLU A 288 -18.42 -8.33 9.94
CA GLU A 288 -17.27 -8.51 10.84
C GLU A 288 -16.10 -9.24 10.15
N LYS A 289 -16.42 -10.22 9.29
CA LYS A 289 -15.48 -10.84 8.35
C LYS A 289 -15.96 -10.63 6.93
N PRO A 290 -15.12 -10.16 6.00
CA PRO A 290 -15.51 -9.96 4.61
C PRO A 290 -15.86 -11.28 3.92
N VAL A 291 -17.14 -11.49 3.62
CA VAL A 291 -17.64 -12.61 2.83
C VAL A 291 -18.40 -12.03 1.63
N CYS A 292 -17.74 -12.08 0.45
CA CYS A 292 -18.22 -11.38 -0.73
C CYS A 292 -18.97 -12.31 -1.68
N ASN A 293 -20.22 -12.61 -1.35
CA ASN A 293 -21.16 -13.30 -2.21
C ASN A 293 -22.59 -12.82 -1.92
N PRO A 294 -23.55 -12.98 -2.85
CA PRO A 294 -24.91 -12.44 -2.72
C PRO A 294 -25.77 -13.11 -1.65
N GLU A 295 -25.40 -14.30 -1.18
CA GLU A 295 -26.12 -15.03 -0.14
C GLU A 295 -25.82 -14.49 1.26
N MET A 296 -24.55 -14.12 1.50
CA MET A 296 -24.07 -13.70 2.82
C MET A 296 -23.97 -12.18 2.97
N CYS A 297 -23.77 -11.45 1.88
CA CYS A 297 -23.58 -10.01 1.92
C CYS A 297 -24.67 -9.26 1.14
N PRO A 298 -25.55 -8.50 1.80
CA PRO A 298 -26.62 -7.75 1.13
C PRO A 298 -26.08 -6.66 0.19
N ARG A 299 -24.87 -6.17 0.43
CA ARG A 299 -24.20 -5.18 -0.42
C ARG A 299 -23.53 -5.79 -1.65
N ALA A 300 -23.28 -7.11 -1.65
CA ALA A 300 -22.79 -7.84 -2.82
C ALA A 300 -23.91 -8.10 -3.81
N LYS A 301 -25.15 -8.33 -3.30
CA LYS A 301 -26.33 -8.62 -4.13
C LYS A 301 -26.74 -7.38 -4.92
N GLY A 302 -26.78 -7.49 -6.25
CA GLY A 302 -27.16 -6.42 -7.16
C GLY A 302 -26.22 -5.20 -7.10
N HIS A 303 -24.99 -5.37 -6.71
CA HIS A 303 -24.00 -4.29 -6.63
C HIS A 303 -23.81 -3.58 -7.96
N PHE A 304 -23.60 -4.37 -9.01
CA PHE A 304 -23.32 -3.82 -10.33
C PHE A 304 -24.52 -3.13 -10.99
N ASP A 305 -25.73 -3.40 -10.54
CA ASP A 305 -26.96 -2.73 -11.01
C ASP A 305 -27.05 -1.28 -10.52
N ARG A 306 -26.35 -0.94 -9.42
CA ARG A 306 -26.51 0.35 -8.74
C ARG A 306 -25.23 1.20 -8.69
N VAL A 307 -24.07 0.57 -8.86
CA VAL A 307 -22.80 1.23 -8.60
C VAL A 307 -22.48 2.37 -9.58
N ASN A 308 -22.93 2.27 -10.85
CA ASN A 308 -22.69 3.35 -11.83
C ASN A 308 -23.40 4.65 -11.41
N ASP A 309 -24.64 4.58 -10.94
CA ASP A 309 -25.39 5.75 -10.47
C ASP A 309 -24.74 6.32 -9.20
N ALA A 310 -24.32 5.44 -8.27
CA ALA A 310 -23.61 5.87 -7.07
C ALA A 310 -22.31 6.60 -7.39
N VAL A 311 -21.49 6.08 -8.34
CA VAL A 311 -20.25 6.72 -8.79
C VAL A 311 -20.54 8.04 -9.46
N TYR A 312 -21.54 8.10 -10.33
CA TYR A 312 -21.90 9.32 -11.04
C TYR A 312 -22.34 10.43 -10.08
N GLU A 313 -23.17 10.11 -9.09
CA GLU A 313 -23.64 11.08 -8.11
C GLU A 313 -22.51 11.61 -7.23
N ILE A 314 -21.69 10.72 -6.62
CA ILE A 314 -20.63 11.17 -5.72
C ILE A 314 -19.59 12.06 -6.42
N LEU A 315 -19.29 11.77 -7.70
CA LEU A 315 -18.37 12.57 -8.52
C LEU A 315 -18.90 13.98 -8.80
N HIS A 316 -20.20 14.22 -8.74
CA HIS A 316 -20.79 15.54 -8.95
C HIS A 316 -20.95 16.33 -7.65
N GLN A 317 -21.07 15.65 -6.52
CA GLN A 317 -21.32 16.29 -5.22
C GLN A 317 -20.03 16.50 -4.43
N GLU A 318 -19.06 15.57 -4.50
CA GLU A 318 -17.92 15.52 -3.60
C GLU A 318 -16.58 15.77 -4.30
N PHE A 319 -15.67 16.46 -3.60
CA PHE A 319 -14.29 16.66 -4.03
C PHE A 319 -13.29 15.81 -3.24
N GLY A 320 -13.47 15.71 -1.92
CA GLY A 320 -12.65 14.92 -1.02
C GLY A 320 -13.40 13.67 -0.58
N ILE A 321 -13.19 12.55 -1.28
CA ILE A 321 -13.92 11.32 -1.04
C ILE A 321 -13.17 10.48 -0.01
N THR A 322 -13.46 10.76 1.27
CA THR A 322 -12.87 10.07 2.43
C THR A 322 -13.64 8.80 2.79
N ARG A 323 -13.13 8.05 3.77
CA ARG A 323 -13.81 6.85 4.28
C ARG A 323 -15.26 7.12 4.71
N SER A 324 -15.52 8.21 5.42
CA SER A 324 -16.87 8.56 5.92
C SER A 324 -17.83 8.83 4.76
N VAL A 325 -17.40 9.58 3.77
CA VAL A 325 -18.17 9.88 2.55
C VAL A 325 -18.49 8.61 1.77
N ILE A 326 -17.51 7.71 1.60
CA ILE A 326 -17.74 6.41 0.93
C ILE A 326 -18.81 5.59 1.65
N LEU A 327 -18.76 5.52 2.99
CA LEU A 327 -19.73 4.75 3.78
C LEU A 327 -21.14 5.34 3.68
N GLU A 328 -21.28 6.66 3.68
CA GLU A 328 -22.56 7.36 3.52
C GLU A 328 -23.22 7.05 2.16
N TYR A 329 -22.48 7.21 1.06
CA TYR A 329 -22.99 6.90 -0.29
C TYR A 329 -23.21 5.40 -0.50
N ALA A 330 -22.34 4.54 0.03
CA ALA A 330 -22.51 3.10 -0.03
C ALA A 330 -23.79 2.65 0.72
N GLU A 331 -24.14 3.32 1.85
CA GLU A 331 -25.40 3.11 2.54
C GLU A 331 -26.58 3.57 1.69
N LYS A 332 -26.53 4.79 1.15
CA LYS A 332 -27.58 5.38 0.32
C LYS A 332 -27.91 4.49 -0.90
N PHE A 333 -26.90 4.02 -1.62
CA PHE A 333 -27.08 3.22 -2.85
C PHE A 333 -27.06 1.70 -2.62
N GLN A 334 -26.89 1.24 -1.37
CA GLN A 334 -26.83 -0.18 -1.02
C GLN A 334 -25.78 -0.96 -1.82
N VAL A 335 -24.59 -0.36 -2.03
CA VAL A 335 -23.44 -0.95 -2.74
C VAL A 335 -22.31 -1.36 -1.79
N CYS A 336 -21.42 -2.25 -2.24
CA CYS A 336 -20.23 -2.60 -1.48
C CYS A 336 -19.29 -1.39 -1.36
N PRO A 337 -18.97 -0.87 -0.17
CA PRO A 337 -18.17 0.33 -0.03
C PRO A 337 -16.75 0.18 -0.55
N PHE A 338 -16.17 -1.02 -0.48
CA PHE A 338 -14.81 -1.27 -0.98
C PHE A 338 -14.74 -1.25 -2.51
N GLU A 339 -15.59 -2.02 -3.19
CA GLU A 339 -15.62 -2.04 -4.67
C GLU A 339 -16.05 -0.69 -5.23
N PHE A 340 -17.00 -0.01 -4.58
CA PHE A 340 -17.41 1.36 -4.91
C PHE A 340 -16.25 2.34 -4.83
N CYS A 341 -15.43 2.27 -3.77
CA CYS A 341 -14.22 3.07 -3.62
C CYS A 341 -13.22 2.83 -4.77
N LEU A 342 -13.04 1.56 -5.16
CA LEU A 342 -12.18 1.21 -6.28
C LEU A 342 -12.72 1.75 -7.61
N ASP A 343 -14.02 1.72 -7.84
CA ASP A 343 -14.62 2.26 -9.06
C ASP A 343 -14.49 3.78 -9.18
N ILE A 344 -14.71 4.50 -8.08
CA ILE A 344 -14.50 5.95 -7.99
C ILE A 344 -13.06 6.32 -8.39
N SER A 345 -12.07 5.50 -7.98
CA SER A 345 -10.66 5.78 -8.25
C SER A 345 -10.37 6.02 -9.73
N SER A 346 -11.15 5.40 -10.63
CA SER A 346 -10.99 5.53 -12.07
C SER A 346 -11.31 6.94 -12.61
N PHE A 347 -12.13 7.70 -11.88
CA PHE A 347 -12.68 8.98 -12.33
C PHE A 347 -12.17 10.21 -11.58
N VAL A 348 -11.37 10.03 -10.54
CA VAL A 348 -10.78 11.12 -9.75
C VAL A 348 -9.37 11.44 -10.19
N ASP A 349 -8.90 12.63 -9.84
CA ASP A 349 -7.59 13.17 -10.19
C ASP A 349 -6.47 12.69 -9.26
N GLY A 350 -6.80 12.37 -8.01
CA GLY A 350 -5.87 11.91 -6.99
C GLY A 350 -6.35 10.71 -6.19
N ILE A 351 -5.41 9.86 -5.83
CA ILE A 351 -5.63 8.66 -5.01
C ILE A 351 -4.69 8.72 -3.82
N ILE A 352 -5.25 8.68 -2.62
CA ILE A 352 -4.50 8.57 -1.37
C ILE A 352 -4.66 7.11 -0.91
N CYS A 353 -3.55 6.39 -0.74
CA CYS A 353 -3.62 4.97 -0.37
C CYS A 353 -2.36 4.47 0.35
N ASP A 354 -2.41 3.23 0.86
CA ASP A 354 -1.25 2.53 1.39
C ASP A 354 -0.30 2.09 0.26
N TYR A 355 0.99 1.95 0.55
CA TYR A 355 2.00 1.42 -0.37
C TYR A 355 1.58 0.11 -1.04
N ASN A 356 0.84 -0.75 -0.33
CA ASN A 356 0.41 -2.06 -0.82
C ASN A 356 -0.40 -1.93 -2.12
N TYR A 357 -1.20 -0.87 -2.27
CA TYR A 357 -2.03 -0.67 -3.47
C TYR A 357 -1.24 -0.37 -4.75
N VAL A 358 0.05 -0.06 -4.62
CA VAL A 358 0.96 0.14 -5.76
C VAL A 358 1.99 -0.98 -5.86
N PHE A 359 2.58 -1.39 -4.72
CA PHE A 359 3.78 -2.23 -4.72
C PHE A 359 3.51 -3.70 -4.39
N ASP A 360 2.44 -4.06 -3.66
CA ASP A 360 2.20 -5.45 -3.28
C ASP A 360 1.60 -6.24 -4.45
N PRO A 361 2.25 -7.31 -4.94
CA PRO A 361 1.80 -8.08 -6.09
C PRO A 361 0.43 -8.73 -5.91
N ASP A 362 0.00 -9.00 -4.67
CA ASP A 362 -1.30 -9.62 -4.37
C ASP A 362 -2.42 -8.59 -4.19
N VAL A 363 -2.09 -7.35 -3.81
CA VAL A 363 -3.05 -6.29 -3.42
C VAL A 363 -3.10 -5.12 -4.41
N ARG A 364 -2.04 -4.91 -5.20
CA ARG A 364 -1.92 -3.75 -6.11
C ARG A 364 -3.15 -3.54 -6.99
N LEU A 365 -3.46 -2.30 -7.26
CA LEU A 365 -4.59 -1.89 -8.10
C LEU A 365 -4.36 -2.31 -9.55
N LYS A 366 -4.85 -3.50 -9.93
CA LYS A 366 -4.67 -4.08 -11.27
C LYS A 366 -5.20 -3.19 -12.39
N ARG A 367 -6.19 -2.32 -12.11
CA ARG A 367 -6.71 -1.35 -13.08
C ARG A 367 -5.69 -0.30 -13.52
N TYR A 368 -4.63 -0.08 -12.71
CA TYR A 368 -3.53 0.85 -12.99
C TYR A 368 -2.20 0.13 -13.23
N PHE A 369 -2.00 -0.99 -12.54
CA PHE A 369 -0.71 -1.66 -12.40
C PHE A 369 -0.76 -3.13 -12.86
N ALA A 370 -1.62 -3.45 -13.84
CA ALA A 370 -1.56 -4.73 -14.54
C ALA A 370 -0.27 -4.83 -15.36
N ASP A 371 0.14 -6.06 -15.69
CA ASP A 371 1.34 -6.27 -16.48
C ASP A 371 1.25 -5.56 -17.84
N GLY A 372 2.24 -4.71 -18.13
CA GLY A 372 2.29 -3.88 -19.34
C GLY A 372 1.43 -2.61 -19.31
N ALA A 373 0.76 -2.30 -18.18
CA ALA A 373 0.06 -1.03 -18.02
C ALA A 373 1.04 0.07 -17.60
N GLU A 374 0.96 1.22 -18.24
CA GLU A 374 1.73 2.42 -17.90
C GLU A 374 0.78 3.62 -17.93
N GLY A 375 1.12 4.66 -17.17
CA GLY A 375 0.35 5.90 -17.18
C GLY A 375 1.17 7.09 -16.68
N ASP A 376 0.75 8.29 -17.05
CA ASP A 376 1.38 9.53 -16.61
C ASP A 376 1.08 9.82 -15.13
N TYR A 377 1.42 8.86 -14.25
CA TYR A 377 1.16 8.93 -12.80
C TYR A 377 2.35 9.53 -12.07
N PHE A 378 2.05 10.39 -11.10
CA PHE A 378 3.02 10.88 -10.13
C PHE A 378 2.84 10.16 -8.81
N PHE A 379 3.93 9.61 -8.27
CA PHE A 379 3.96 8.97 -6.97
C PHE A 379 4.60 9.90 -5.93
N LEU A 380 3.87 10.23 -4.88
CA LEU A 380 4.38 10.90 -3.68
C LEU A 380 4.43 9.88 -2.55
N MET A 381 5.62 9.57 -2.04
CA MET A 381 5.82 8.56 -1.00
C MET A 381 6.20 9.24 0.31
N ASP A 382 5.21 9.42 1.18
CA ASP A 382 5.43 9.98 2.52
C ASP A 382 5.99 8.90 3.47
N GLU A 383 6.85 9.32 4.38
CA GLU A 383 7.60 8.46 5.29
C GLU A 383 8.30 7.28 4.58
N ALA A 384 8.93 7.61 3.43
CA ALA A 384 9.53 6.66 2.50
C ALA A 384 10.59 5.73 3.14
N HIS A 385 11.12 6.07 4.31
CA HIS A 385 12.00 5.18 5.07
C HIS A 385 11.34 3.84 5.44
N ASN A 386 10.00 3.81 5.56
CA ASN A 386 9.24 2.59 5.84
C ASN A 386 9.12 1.67 4.63
N LEU A 387 9.25 2.21 3.42
CA LEU A 387 9.03 1.44 2.19
C LEU A 387 10.03 0.28 2.05
N VAL A 388 11.29 0.43 2.52
CA VAL A 388 12.29 -0.64 2.46
C VAL A 388 11.85 -1.89 3.21
N SER A 389 11.44 -1.74 4.47
CA SER A 389 10.98 -2.88 5.28
C SER A 389 9.66 -3.46 4.76
N ARG A 390 8.73 -2.59 4.36
CA ARG A 390 7.44 -3.01 3.78
C ARG A 390 7.62 -3.77 2.47
N ALA A 391 8.51 -3.29 1.59
CA ALA A 391 8.79 -3.99 0.35
C ALA A 391 9.44 -5.36 0.59
N ARG A 392 10.37 -5.45 1.54
CA ARG A 392 10.92 -6.77 1.94
C ARG A 392 9.82 -7.74 2.38
N GLU A 393 8.85 -7.28 3.19
CA GLU A 393 7.70 -8.10 3.59
C GLU A 393 6.82 -8.49 2.40
N MET A 394 6.44 -7.55 1.53
CA MET A 394 5.58 -7.78 0.37
C MET A 394 6.16 -8.81 -0.60
N TYR A 395 7.47 -8.81 -0.75
CA TYR A 395 8.17 -9.69 -1.70
C TYR A 395 8.86 -10.90 -1.04
N SER A 396 8.61 -11.14 0.24
CA SER A 396 9.06 -12.36 0.94
C SER A 396 7.89 -13.29 1.19
N ALA A 397 8.15 -14.60 1.14
CA ALA A 397 7.12 -15.61 1.38
C ALA A 397 7.64 -16.74 2.26
N SER A 398 6.75 -17.42 2.97
CA SER A 398 7.12 -18.53 3.84
C SER A 398 6.08 -19.65 3.82
N ILE A 399 6.53 -20.89 4.07
CA ILE A 399 5.70 -22.05 4.34
C ILE A 399 6.07 -22.61 5.71
N ILE A 400 5.09 -22.73 6.57
CA ILE A 400 5.25 -23.29 7.92
C ILE A 400 4.74 -24.74 7.91
N LYS A 401 5.61 -25.67 8.34
CA LYS A 401 5.30 -27.10 8.33
C LYS A 401 4.09 -27.45 9.20
N GLU A 402 3.95 -26.80 10.31
CA GLU A 402 2.88 -27.03 11.27
C GLU A 402 1.50 -26.61 10.72
N GLU A 403 1.45 -25.59 9.84
CA GLU A 403 0.24 -25.19 9.10
C GLU A 403 -0.21 -26.26 8.10
N VAL A 404 0.73 -26.97 7.45
CA VAL A 404 0.41 -28.11 6.59
C VAL A 404 -0.31 -29.22 7.37
N LEU A 405 0.15 -29.48 8.59
CA LEU A 405 -0.47 -30.50 9.47
C LEU A 405 -1.86 -30.07 9.95
N LEU A 406 -2.00 -28.78 10.30
CA LEU A 406 -3.29 -28.20 10.69
C LEU A 406 -4.29 -28.29 9.54
N THR A 407 -3.91 -27.85 8.36
CA THR A 407 -4.73 -27.93 7.13
C THR A 407 -5.15 -29.36 6.84
N LYS A 408 -4.23 -30.31 6.93
CA LYS A 408 -4.53 -31.74 6.75
C LYS A 408 -5.50 -32.26 7.79
N LYS A 409 -5.36 -31.87 9.06
CA LYS A 409 -6.26 -32.25 10.15
C LYS A 409 -7.67 -31.72 9.92
N VAL A 410 -7.77 -30.44 9.56
CA VAL A 410 -9.05 -29.78 9.26
C VAL A 410 -9.71 -30.38 8.01
N LEU A 411 -8.94 -30.70 6.97
CA LEU A 411 -9.44 -31.33 5.78
C LEU A 411 -10.10 -32.71 6.06
N GLY A 412 -9.53 -33.50 6.96
CA GLY A 412 -10.01 -34.85 7.28
C GLY A 412 -10.00 -35.77 6.05
N HIS A 413 -11.15 -36.40 5.79
CA HIS A 413 -11.34 -37.32 4.66
C HIS A 413 -12.08 -36.69 3.46
N ARG A 414 -12.40 -35.38 3.51
CA ARG A 414 -13.26 -34.68 2.54
C ARG A 414 -12.67 -34.61 1.14
N ALA A 415 -11.32 -34.56 1.01
CA ALA A 415 -10.61 -34.55 -0.26
C ALA A 415 -9.38 -35.46 -0.23
N PRO A 416 -9.52 -36.77 -0.51
CA PRO A 416 -8.41 -37.74 -0.41
C PRO A 416 -7.21 -37.41 -1.31
N ALA A 417 -7.42 -36.81 -2.47
CA ALA A 417 -6.35 -36.40 -3.39
C ALA A 417 -5.49 -35.29 -2.75
N LEU A 418 -6.12 -34.23 -2.28
CA LEU A 418 -5.44 -33.13 -1.55
C LEU A 418 -4.73 -33.67 -0.28
N GLY A 419 -5.39 -34.55 0.48
CA GLY A 419 -4.81 -35.19 1.66
C GLY A 419 -3.52 -35.97 1.36
N ARG A 420 -3.42 -36.63 0.21
CA ARG A 420 -2.17 -37.28 -0.25
C ARG A 420 -1.08 -36.28 -0.56
N GLN A 421 -1.40 -35.18 -1.27
CA GLN A 421 -0.42 -34.13 -1.58
C GLN A 421 0.07 -33.41 -0.34
N LEU A 422 -0.81 -33.06 0.62
CA LEU A 422 -0.41 -32.51 1.93
C LEU A 422 0.50 -33.46 2.73
N THR A 423 0.28 -34.80 2.62
CA THR A 423 1.16 -35.80 3.22
C THR A 423 2.52 -35.80 2.58
N ARG A 424 2.60 -35.70 1.25
CA ARG A 424 3.85 -35.60 0.49
C ARG A 424 4.61 -34.32 0.87
N LEU A 425 3.91 -33.19 0.92
CA LEU A 425 4.49 -31.90 1.32
C LEU A 425 5.08 -31.97 2.75
N ASN A 426 4.31 -32.49 3.71
CA ASN A 426 4.79 -32.68 5.08
C ASN A 426 6.04 -33.58 5.16
N LYS A 427 6.14 -34.61 4.30
CA LYS A 427 7.34 -35.47 4.26
C LYS A 427 8.55 -34.68 3.81
N VAL A 428 8.45 -33.91 2.74
CA VAL A 428 9.54 -33.04 2.24
C VAL A 428 9.98 -32.05 3.32
N LEU A 429 9.03 -31.34 3.94
CA LEU A 429 9.35 -30.37 5.01
C LEU A 429 9.96 -31.06 6.25
N LEU A 430 9.55 -32.30 6.57
CA LEU A 430 10.15 -33.07 7.67
C LEU A 430 11.59 -33.49 7.38
N GLU A 431 11.91 -33.86 6.15
CA GLU A 431 13.27 -34.15 5.71
C GLU A 431 14.14 -32.89 5.83
N MET A 432 13.69 -31.75 5.33
CA MET A 432 14.38 -30.48 5.50
C MET A 432 14.55 -30.05 6.96
N LYS A 433 13.55 -30.28 7.80
CA LYS A 433 13.60 -30.02 9.27
C LYS A 433 14.69 -30.84 9.96
N ARG A 434 14.89 -32.10 9.56
CA ARG A 434 15.93 -32.97 10.13
C ARG A 434 17.35 -32.52 9.78
N GLU A 435 17.53 -31.90 8.62
CA GLU A 435 18.83 -31.38 8.15
C GLU A 435 19.13 -29.99 8.75
N CYS A 436 18.12 -29.27 9.24
CA CYS A 436 18.24 -27.91 9.75
C CYS A 436 18.74 -27.91 11.22
N GLY A 437 19.98 -27.47 11.43
CA GLY A 437 20.60 -27.34 12.77
C GLY A 437 20.38 -25.99 13.45
N GLY A 438 19.20 -25.35 13.25
CA GLY A 438 18.84 -24.00 13.71
C GLY A 438 18.36 -23.14 12.56
N TYR A 439 19.26 -22.70 11.68
CA TYR A 439 18.94 -22.18 10.36
C TYR A 439 19.92 -22.64 9.29
N GLN A 440 19.49 -22.68 8.04
CA GLN A 440 20.31 -23.13 6.92
C GLN A 440 19.95 -22.38 5.64
N LEU A 441 20.95 -21.79 4.97
CA LEU A 441 20.78 -21.23 3.63
C LEU A 441 20.67 -22.36 2.59
N LEU A 442 19.74 -22.24 1.67
CA LEU A 442 19.53 -23.16 0.57
C LEU A 442 19.91 -22.49 -0.75
N LYS A 443 20.41 -23.28 -1.67
CA LYS A 443 20.72 -22.81 -3.04
C LYS A 443 19.46 -22.74 -3.90
N ASP A 444 18.50 -23.64 -3.66
CA ASP A 444 17.29 -23.80 -4.45
C ASP A 444 16.18 -24.46 -3.62
N ALA A 445 14.93 -24.24 -4.00
CA ALA A 445 13.74 -24.85 -3.43
C ALA A 445 12.88 -25.61 -4.49
N GLY A 446 13.41 -25.87 -5.68
CA GLY A 446 12.64 -26.39 -6.83
C GLY A 446 11.91 -27.69 -6.56
N HIS A 447 12.50 -28.61 -5.75
CA HIS A 447 11.78 -29.83 -5.35
C HIS A 447 10.54 -29.52 -4.50
N LEU A 448 10.66 -28.64 -3.51
CA LEU A 448 9.50 -28.21 -2.70
C LEU A 448 8.46 -27.52 -3.57
N VAL A 449 8.88 -26.63 -4.46
CA VAL A 449 7.99 -25.90 -5.38
C VAL A 449 7.19 -26.84 -6.27
N SER A 450 7.82 -27.92 -6.80
CA SER A 450 7.10 -28.94 -7.57
C SER A 450 5.99 -29.61 -6.75
N VAL A 451 6.24 -29.88 -5.47
CA VAL A 451 5.23 -30.47 -4.57
C VAL A 451 4.14 -29.42 -4.22
N LEU A 452 4.53 -28.17 -3.98
CA LEU A 452 3.59 -27.06 -3.71
C LEU A 452 2.66 -26.81 -4.89
N ASN A 453 3.13 -26.87 -6.14
CA ASN A 453 2.29 -26.78 -7.34
C ASN A 453 1.23 -27.89 -7.37
N SER A 454 1.60 -29.11 -6.98
CA SER A 454 0.63 -30.23 -6.89
C SER A 454 -0.39 -30.03 -5.79
N VAL A 455 0.01 -29.47 -4.65
CA VAL A 455 -0.88 -29.09 -3.54
C VAL A 455 -1.83 -27.97 -4.00
N PHE A 456 -1.29 -26.95 -4.63
CA PHE A 456 -2.02 -25.79 -5.13
C PHE A 456 -3.17 -26.20 -6.08
N GLY A 457 -2.86 -27.00 -7.11
CA GLY A 457 -3.88 -27.48 -8.06
C GLY A 457 -4.98 -28.34 -7.43
N GLU A 458 -4.64 -29.14 -6.39
CA GLU A 458 -5.67 -29.91 -5.68
C GLU A 458 -6.49 -29.04 -4.70
N MET A 459 -5.88 -27.97 -4.15
CA MET A 459 -6.60 -26.99 -3.33
C MET A 459 -7.59 -26.19 -4.18
N GLU A 460 -7.21 -25.76 -5.38
CA GLU A 460 -8.12 -25.08 -6.32
C GLU A 460 -9.37 -25.92 -6.60
N LYS A 461 -9.19 -27.19 -7.00
CA LYS A 461 -10.30 -28.13 -7.23
C LYS A 461 -11.20 -28.32 -6.01
N TYR A 462 -10.62 -28.29 -4.79
CA TYR A 462 -11.40 -28.41 -3.56
C TYR A 462 -12.20 -27.14 -3.27
N LEU A 463 -11.58 -25.96 -3.46
CA LEU A 463 -12.18 -24.66 -3.16
C LEU A 463 -13.26 -24.24 -4.18
N GLU A 464 -13.21 -24.75 -5.41
CA GLU A 464 -14.25 -24.52 -6.43
C GLU A 464 -15.62 -25.09 -6.02
N LYS A 465 -15.63 -26.10 -5.16
CA LYS A 465 -16.89 -26.68 -4.68
C LYS A 465 -17.55 -25.71 -3.68
N PRO A 466 -18.84 -25.40 -3.86
CA PRO A 466 -19.58 -24.64 -2.88
C PRO A 466 -19.64 -25.39 -1.55
N GLY A 467 -19.31 -24.72 -0.44
CA GLY A 467 -19.38 -25.32 0.89
C GLY A 467 -19.17 -24.26 1.96
N GLY A 468 -20.02 -24.26 3.00
CA GLY A 468 -19.89 -23.54 4.25
C GLY A 468 -19.32 -24.43 5.36
N GLU A 469 -18.37 -25.31 5.02
CA GLU A 469 -17.86 -26.35 5.91
C GLU A 469 -16.95 -25.75 6.99
N ASP A 470 -17.06 -26.30 8.19
CA ASP A 470 -16.21 -25.94 9.34
C ASP A 470 -14.72 -26.12 8.99
N GLY A 471 -13.92 -25.09 9.24
CA GLY A 471 -12.48 -25.06 8.96
C GLY A 471 -12.08 -24.73 7.52
N ARG A 472 -13.02 -24.31 6.65
CA ARG A 472 -12.70 -23.84 5.30
C ARG A 472 -11.77 -22.64 5.30
N ASP A 473 -11.91 -21.74 6.30
CA ASP A 473 -11.04 -20.57 6.46
C ASP A 473 -9.56 -20.99 6.61
N THR A 474 -9.27 -21.99 7.44
CA THR A 474 -7.89 -22.50 7.62
C THR A 474 -7.30 -23.04 6.31
N ILE A 475 -8.12 -23.72 5.51
CA ILE A 475 -7.69 -24.25 4.19
C ILE A 475 -7.45 -23.10 3.23
N LEU A 476 -8.29 -22.07 3.26
CA LEU A 476 -8.18 -20.89 2.41
C LEU A 476 -6.94 -20.05 2.78
N ASP A 477 -6.65 -19.86 4.07
CA ASP A 477 -5.45 -19.15 4.54
C ASP A 477 -4.19 -19.87 4.06
N PHE A 478 -4.15 -21.20 4.17
CA PHE A 478 -3.02 -21.98 3.67
C PHE A 478 -2.93 -21.94 2.13
N TYR A 479 -4.05 -21.94 1.42
CA TYR A 479 -4.08 -21.74 -0.03
C TYR A 479 -3.43 -20.41 -0.44
N PHE A 480 -3.76 -19.31 0.24
CA PHE A 480 -3.14 -18.01 -0.03
C PHE A 480 -1.65 -18.01 0.29
N SER A 481 -1.23 -18.67 1.37
CA SER A 481 0.20 -18.82 1.71
C SER A 481 0.97 -19.57 0.61
N VAL A 482 0.40 -20.68 0.11
CA VAL A 482 1.00 -21.47 -1.00
C VAL A 482 1.06 -20.64 -2.28
N ARG A 483 -0.04 -19.96 -2.64
CA ARG A 483 -0.10 -19.11 -3.83
C ARG A 483 0.93 -17.99 -3.76
N HIS A 484 1.03 -17.31 -2.64
CA HIS A 484 2.00 -16.24 -2.43
C HIS A 484 3.43 -16.78 -2.54
N PHE A 485 3.73 -17.93 -1.93
CA PHE A 485 5.05 -18.55 -2.01
C PHE A 485 5.44 -18.89 -3.46
N LEU A 486 4.52 -19.46 -4.24
CA LEU A 486 4.75 -19.78 -5.65
C LEU A 486 4.96 -18.51 -6.49
N ASN A 487 4.15 -17.47 -6.29
CA ASN A 487 4.30 -16.18 -6.96
C ASN A 487 5.64 -15.52 -6.64
N MET A 488 6.10 -15.61 -5.39
CA MET A 488 7.39 -15.06 -4.99
C MET A 488 8.55 -15.88 -5.51
N TYR A 489 8.41 -17.20 -5.61
CA TYR A 489 9.46 -18.05 -6.17
C TYR A 489 9.76 -17.73 -7.65
N GLU A 490 8.77 -17.34 -8.44
CA GLU A 490 8.95 -16.87 -9.82
C GLU A 490 9.78 -15.58 -9.92
N ARG A 491 9.92 -14.83 -8.81
CA ARG A 491 10.67 -13.56 -8.72
C ARG A 491 12.04 -13.71 -8.07
N VAL A 492 12.41 -14.93 -7.65
CA VAL A 492 13.71 -15.17 -6.99
C VAL A 492 14.86 -14.90 -7.94
N ASP A 493 15.72 -13.98 -7.56
CA ASP A 493 16.95 -13.56 -8.24
C ASP A 493 18.13 -13.49 -7.24
N GLU A 494 19.22 -12.83 -7.60
CA GLU A 494 20.39 -12.61 -6.74
C GLU A 494 20.10 -11.77 -5.49
N HIS A 495 18.99 -11.03 -5.46
CA HIS A 495 18.57 -10.21 -4.33
C HIS A 495 17.79 -10.98 -3.27
N TYR A 496 17.54 -12.28 -3.52
CA TYR A 496 16.86 -13.16 -2.57
C TYR A 496 17.85 -14.08 -1.85
N ARG A 497 17.41 -14.54 -0.68
CA ARG A 497 18.03 -15.69 0.02
C ARG A 497 16.93 -16.65 0.44
N ILE A 498 17.13 -17.92 0.09
CA ILE A 498 16.23 -19.00 0.51
C ILE A 498 16.82 -19.65 1.73
N TYR A 499 16.05 -19.79 2.80
CA TYR A 499 16.54 -20.41 4.01
C TYR A 499 15.47 -21.18 4.77
N THR A 500 15.92 -22.14 5.60
CA THR A 500 15.08 -22.82 6.57
C THR A 500 15.48 -22.42 7.98
N GLU A 501 14.54 -22.41 8.88
CA GLU A 501 14.75 -22.05 10.27
C GLU A 501 13.86 -22.88 11.21
N LEU A 502 14.40 -23.27 12.35
CA LEU A 502 13.64 -23.79 13.47
C LEU A 502 13.38 -22.65 14.46
N LEU A 503 12.11 -22.21 14.52
CA LEU A 503 11.70 -21.11 15.40
C LEU A 503 11.78 -21.52 16.88
N PRO A 504 11.92 -20.55 17.81
CA PRO A 504 11.88 -20.82 19.25
C PRO A 504 10.59 -21.50 19.74
N SER A 505 9.49 -21.35 18.99
CA SER A 505 8.21 -22.07 19.19
C SER A 505 8.29 -23.57 18.87
N GLY A 506 9.37 -24.04 18.21
CA GLY A 506 9.53 -25.39 17.70
C GLY A 506 8.95 -25.61 16.28
N GLU A 507 8.35 -24.57 15.70
CA GLU A 507 7.85 -24.60 14.33
C GLU A 507 9.01 -24.56 13.33
N PHE A 508 8.84 -25.25 12.21
CA PHE A 508 9.80 -25.25 11.12
C PHE A 508 9.27 -24.41 9.94
N VAL A 509 10.08 -23.48 9.49
CA VAL A 509 9.75 -22.59 8.39
C VAL A 509 10.78 -22.68 7.27
N ILE A 510 10.31 -22.68 6.02
CA ILE A 510 11.11 -22.32 4.85
C ILE A 510 10.67 -20.94 4.36
N ARG A 511 11.64 -20.10 4.04
CA ARG A 511 11.39 -18.71 3.65
C ARG A 511 12.15 -18.31 2.38
N LEU A 512 11.44 -17.64 1.49
CA LEU A 512 11.99 -16.84 0.40
C LEU A 512 12.12 -15.42 0.93
N TYR A 513 13.33 -14.98 1.23
CA TYR A 513 13.57 -13.68 1.83
C TYR A 513 14.09 -12.71 0.77
N CYS A 514 13.32 -11.71 0.43
CA CYS A 514 13.72 -10.59 -0.42
C CYS A 514 14.63 -9.66 0.40
N VAL A 515 15.94 -9.78 0.23
CA VAL A 515 16.94 -8.98 0.96
C VAL A 515 16.98 -7.56 0.41
N ASN A 516 16.94 -7.42 -0.93
CA ASN A 516 16.91 -6.13 -1.61
C ASN A 516 15.74 -6.09 -2.60
N PRO A 517 14.71 -5.26 -2.33
CA PRO A 517 13.51 -5.21 -3.16
C PRO A 517 13.64 -4.33 -4.42
N ILE A 518 14.85 -3.91 -4.79
CA ILE A 518 15.08 -2.88 -5.80
C ILE A 518 14.45 -3.22 -7.16
N GLU A 519 14.64 -4.44 -7.68
CA GLU A 519 14.09 -4.87 -8.96
C GLU A 519 12.56 -4.87 -8.97
N ASN A 520 11.96 -5.37 -7.88
CA ASN A 520 10.51 -5.40 -7.74
C ASN A 520 9.91 -3.99 -7.66
N LEU A 521 10.57 -3.09 -6.92
CA LEU A 521 10.15 -1.69 -6.82
C LEU A 521 10.36 -0.94 -8.14
N ALA A 522 11.47 -1.18 -8.84
CA ALA A 522 11.76 -0.60 -10.14
C ALA A 522 10.67 -0.93 -11.17
N GLN A 523 10.24 -2.20 -11.21
CA GLN A 523 9.15 -2.65 -12.07
C GLN A 523 7.82 -1.91 -11.79
N CYS A 524 7.46 -1.70 -10.50
CA CYS A 524 6.25 -0.96 -10.15
C CYS A 524 6.39 0.54 -10.46
N LEU A 525 7.55 1.12 -10.19
CA LEU A 525 7.81 2.54 -10.43
C LEU A 525 7.87 2.90 -11.92
N SER A 526 8.27 1.95 -12.79
CA SER A 526 8.26 2.16 -14.24
C SER A 526 6.85 2.27 -14.84
N GLN A 527 5.82 1.83 -14.11
CA GLN A 527 4.42 1.97 -14.51
C GLN A 527 3.87 3.40 -14.31
N GLY A 528 4.62 4.26 -13.63
CA GLY A 528 4.34 5.68 -13.51
C GLY A 528 5.43 6.54 -14.12
N LYS A 529 5.18 7.84 -14.24
CA LYS A 529 6.08 8.79 -14.91
C LYS A 529 7.19 9.28 -13.99
N ALA A 530 6.89 9.61 -12.73
CA ALA A 530 7.84 10.20 -11.80
C ALA A 530 7.48 9.89 -10.35
N ALA A 531 8.49 9.97 -9.45
CA ALA A 531 8.32 9.61 -8.06
C ALA A 531 9.10 10.56 -7.12
N VAL A 532 8.50 10.88 -5.97
CA VAL A 532 9.13 11.67 -4.91
C VAL A 532 9.08 10.90 -3.61
N PHE A 533 10.24 10.54 -3.09
CA PHE A 533 10.42 9.86 -1.81
C PHE A 533 10.81 10.89 -0.75
N PHE A 534 10.00 11.09 0.27
CA PHE A 534 10.29 12.08 1.29
C PHE A 534 10.05 11.56 2.70
N SER A 535 10.94 11.97 3.61
CA SER A 535 10.82 11.69 5.04
C SER A 535 11.75 12.60 5.84
N ALA A 536 11.46 12.75 7.12
CA ALA A 536 12.36 13.44 8.05
C ALA A 536 13.62 12.63 8.38
N THR A 537 13.54 11.33 8.26
CA THR A 537 14.58 10.38 8.70
C THR A 537 15.18 9.58 7.56
N LEU A 538 15.10 10.06 6.33
CA LEU A 538 15.69 9.42 5.15
C LEU A 538 17.22 9.61 5.12
N LEU A 539 17.88 9.13 6.17
CA LEU A 539 19.33 9.26 6.36
C LEU A 539 20.00 7.89 6.62
N PRO A 540 21.16 7.61 6.00
CA PRO A 540 21.79 8.42 4.95
C PRO A 540 21.03 8.26 3.60
N LEU A 541 20.82 9.35 2.87
CA LEU A 541 20.08 9.35 1.58
C LEU A 541 20.61 8.29 0.60
N ARG A 542 21.94 8.09 0.57
CA ARG A 542 22.57 7.10 -0.31
C ARG A 542 22.11 5.66 -0.03
N TYR A 543 21.85 5.31 1.24
CA TYR A 543 21.34 4.00 1.64
C TYR A 543 19.94 3.78 1.07
N TYR A 544 19.04 4.73 1.26
CA TYR A 544 17.67 4.63 0.78
C TYR A 544 17.58 4.65 -0.74
N ARG A 545 18.35 5.53 -1.41
CA ARG A 545 18.39 5.58 -2.87
C ARG A 545 18.80 4.22 -3.45
N MET A 546 19.80 3.58 -2.90
CA MET A 546 20.29 2.27 -3.38
C MET A 546 19.29 1.13 -3.18
N LEU A 547 18.36 1.24 -2.23
CA LEU A 547 17.36 0.20 -1.93
C LEU A 547 16.00 0.46 -2.56
N LEU A 548 15.74 1.70 -2.99
CA LEU A 548 14.43 2.13 -3.49
C LEU A 548 14.45 2.54 -4.96
N SER A 549 15.63 2.69 -5.57
CA SER A 549 15.74 3.07 -6.97
C SER A 549 16.94 2.44 -7.66
N ASP A 550 16.71 1.99 -8.89
CA ASP A 550 17.67 1.42 -9.83
C ASP A 550 18.39 2.49 -10.68
N GLN A 551 18.00 3.78 -10.54
CA GLN A 551 18.51 4.85 -11.39
C GLN A 551 19.65 5.61 -10.73
N GLU A 552 20.83 5.64 -11.34
CA GLU A 552 22.00 6.36 -10.83
C GLU A 552 21.83 7.90 -10.84
N GLU A 553 21.01 8.41 -11.76
CA GLU A 553 20.78 9.83 -11.99
C GLU A 553 19.69 10.46 -11.13
N ASP A 554 19.14 9.71 -10.16
CA ASP A 554 18.09 10.19 -9.28
C ASP A 554 18.57 11.36 -8.42
N TYR A 555 17.68 12.34 -8.26
CA TYR A 555 17.98 13.55 -7.52
C TYR A 555 17.89 13.31 -6.01
N THR A 556 18.70 14.03 -5.28
CA THR A 556 18.68 14.04 -3.80
C THR A 556 18.65 15.46 -3.28
N VAL A 557 17.77 15.74 -2.32
CA VAL A 557 17.64 17.06 -1.70
C VAL A 557 17.65 16.91 -0.19
N TYR A 558 18.46 17.72 0.46
CA TYR A 558 18.47 17.93 1.90
C TYR A 558 17.86 19.29 2.20
N VAL A 559 16.77 19.32 2.95
CA VAL A 559 16.09 20.55 3.35
C VAL A 559 16.51 20.89 4.78
N PRO A 560 17.08 22.10 5.04
CA PRO A 560 17.46 22.51 6.37
C PRO A 560 16.23 22.70 7.28
N SER A 561 16.42 22.51 8.58
CA SER A 561 15.36 22.81 9.56
C SER A 561 15.04 24.31 9.57
N PRO A 562 13.75 24.70 9.48
CA PRO A 562 13.36 26.11 9.57
C PRO A 562 13.32 26.63 11.00
N PHE A 563 13.55 25.76 11.99
CA PHE A 563 13.38 26.09 13.40
C PHE A 563 14.68 26.58 14.03
N PRO A 564 14.60 27.61 14.91
CA PRO A 564 15.78 28.16 15.60
C PRO A 564 16.46 27.09 16.46
N GLN A 565 17.76 26.88 16.24
CA GLN A 565 18.55 25.90 16.99
C GLN A 565 18.65 26.24 18.48
N GLU A 566 18.58 27.53 18.83
CA GLU A 566 18.66 28.03 20.21
C GLU A 566 17.51 27.57 21.10
N ARG A 567 16.38 27.16 20.48
CA ARG A 567 15.22 26.65 21.19
C ARG A 567 15.28 25.13 21.48
N ARG A 568 16.34 24.49 21.02
CA ARG A 568 16.58 23.07 21.25
C ARG A 568 17.91 22.90 21.98
N LEU A 569 17.92 22.11 23.06
CA LEU A 569 19.16 21.62 23.69
C LEU A 569 19.32 20.13 23.29
N LEU A 570 20.41 19.83 22.57
CA LEU A 570 20.75 18.47 22.20
C LEU A 570 21.98 18.00 23.01
N LEU A 571 21.77 16.97 23.82
CA LEU A 571 22.76 16.38 24.70
C LEU A 571 23.00 14.90 24.34
N ALA A 572 24.26 14.47 24.41
CA ALA A 572 24.59 13.06 24.33
C ALA A 572 25.53 12.63 25.46
N ALA A 573 25.14 11.62 26.20
CA ALA A 573 25.85 11.15 27.37
C ALA A 573 27.12 10.36 26.99
N THR A 574 28.13 10.45 27.87
CA THR A 574 29.44 9.79 27.66
C THR A 574 29.71 8.65 28.63
N ASP A 575 28.96 8.55 29.71
CA ASP A 575 29.17 7.66 30.87
C ASP A 575 28.07 6.60 31.05
N VAL A 576 27.20 6.45 30.07
CA VAL A 576 26.09 5.45 30.05
C VAL A 576 26.09 4.67 28.75
N THR A 577 25.71 3.41 28.80
CA THR A 577 25.61 2.56 27.62
C THR A 577 24.46 1.55 27.71
N SER A 578 23.82 1.24 26.58
CA SER A 578 22.78 0.24 26.47
C SER A 578 23.29 -1.12 25.95
N ARG A 579 24.61 -1.28 25.77
CA ARG A 579 25.20 -2.53 25.26
C ARG A 579 24.78 -3.73 26.08
N TYR A 580 24.46 -4.84 25.38
CA TYR A 580 23.99 -6.06 26.01
C TYR A 580 24.93 -6.57 27.11
N THR A 581 26.25 -6.53 26.87
CA THR A 581 27.30 -6.99 27.80
C THR A 581 27.43 -6.15 29.07
N ARG A 582 26.84 -4.95 29.06
CA ARG A 582 26.87 -4.00 30.18
C ARG A 582 25.52 -3.79 30.86
N ARG A 583 24.49 -4.52 30.46
CA ARG A 583 23.15 -4.45 31.05
C ARG A 583 23.12 -5.05 32.45
N ASN A 584 23.17 -4.21 33.45
CA ASN A 584 23.13 -4.56 34.86
C ASN A 584 22.40 -3.48 35.66
N GLU A 585 22.12 -3.71 36.93
CA GLU A 585 21.37 -2.80 37.78
C GLU A 585 22.05 -1.42 37.90
N THR A 586 23.38 -1.35 37.89
CA THR A 586 24.12 -0.09 37.95
C THR A 586 23.85 0.79 36.73
N GLU A 587 23.85 0.21 35.51
CA GLU A 587 23.53 0.95 34.28
C GLU A 587 22.04 1.35 34.26
N TYR A 588 21.11 0.49 34.70
CA TYR A 588 19.69 0.86 34.78
C TYR A 588 19.45 2.00 35.78
N ARG A 589 20.16 2.01 36.93
CA ARG A 589 20.13 3.13 37.90
C ARG A 589 20.68 4.41 37.29
N ARG A 590 21.76 4.33 36.51
CA ARG A 590 22.34 5.49 35.84
C ARG A 590 21.37 6.10 34.85
N VAL A 591 20.72 5.28 34.02
CA VAL A 591 19.63 5.71 33.10
C VAL A 591 18.51 6.38 33.88
N LEU A 592 18.06 5.79 35.00
CA LEU A 592 17.03 6.37 35.86
C LEU A 592 17.45 7.75 36.42
N HIS A 593 18.70 7.92 36.87
CA HIS A 593 19.17 9.18 37.36
C HIS A 593 19.19 10.27 36.29
N TYR A 594 19.55 9.94 35.04
CA TYR A 594 19.44 10.86 33.91
C TYR A 594 17.98 11.29 33.68
N ILE A 595 17.03 10.33 33.72
CA ILE A 595 15.60 10.60 33.57
C ILE A 595 15.11 11.54 34.69
N GLN A 596 15.47 11.25 35.94
CA GLN A 596 15.08 12.05 37.11
C GLN A 596 15.67 13.47 37.08
N ALA A 597 16.94 13.62 36.70
CA ALA A 597 17.59 14.90 36.56
C ALA A 597 16.91 15.77 35.49
N MET A 598 16.56 15.17 34.36
CA MET A 598 15.86 15.87 33.27
C MET A 598 14.44 16.29 33.68
N ALA A 599 13.65 15.39 34.26
CA ALA A 599 12.29 15.64 34.72
C ALA A 599 12.21 16.66 35.89
N SER A 600 13.29 16.82 36.65
CA SER A 600 13.40 17.75 37.78
C SER A 600 13.89 19.13 37.38
N ALA A 601 14.57 19.28 36.25
CA ALA A 601 15.13 20.55 35.79
C ALA A 601 14.06 21.58 35.36
N LYS A 602 12.95 21.07 34.79
CA LYS A 602 11.74 21.85 34.48
C LYS A 602 10.52 20.95 34.58
N LYS A 603 9.45 21.44 35.28
CA LYS A 603 8.16 20.74 35.31
C LYS A 603 7.57 20.70 33.92
N GLY A 604 7.08 19.52 33.48
CA GLY A 604 6.47 19.34 32.19
C GLY A 604 6.34 17.87 31.77
N ASN A 605 6.10 17.65 30.50
CA ASN A 605 5.89 16.32 29.96
C ASN A 605 7.14 15.84 29.19
N TYR A 606 7.51 14.60 29.44
CA TYR A 606 8.70 13.94 28.89
C TYR A 606 8.33 12.56 28.33
N ILE A 607 9.03 12.13 27.25
CA ILE A 607 8.97 10.76 26.76
C ILE A 607 10.36 10.15 26.80
N VAL A 608 10.46 8.93 27.31
CA VAL A 608 11.68 8.12 27.29
C VAL A 608 11.47 6.94 26.35
N PHE A 609 12.27 6.88 25.32
CA PHE A 609 12.24 5.77 24.34
C PHE A 609 13.32 4.75 24.67
N PHE A 610 12.88 3.54 25.01
CA PHE A 610 13.76 2.41 25.33
C PHE A 610 13.98 1.49 24.12
N PRO A 611 15.09 0.73 24.08
CA PRO A 611 15.39 -0.16 22.95
C PRO A 611 14.45 -1.38 22.87
N SER A 612 13.80 -1.75 23.97
CA SER A 612 12.85 -2.87 24.04
C SER A 612 11.99 -2.80 25.30
N TYR A 613 10.84 -3.48 25.29
CA TYR A 613 9.98 -3.67 26.47
C TYR A 613 10.75 -4.31 27.63
N GLN A 614 11.61 -5.30 27.36
CA GLN A 614 12.42 -5.93 28.40
C GLN A 614 13.35 -4.92 29.11
N TYR A 615 14.02 -4.05 28.34
CA TYR A 615 14.88 -3.02 28.92
C TYR A 615 14.07 -2.01 29.73
N MET A 616 12.97 -1.52 29.15
CA MET A 616 12.03 -0.61 29.81
C MET A 616 11.56 -1.17 31.17
N ASN A 617 11.14 -2.44 31.20
CA ASN A 617 10.67 -3.09 32.42
C ASN A 617 11.78 -3.21 33.48
N ARG A 618 13.04 -3.46 33.10
CA ARG A 618 14.17 -3.48 34.05
C ARG A 618 14.41 -2.08 34.66
N VAL A 619 14.35 -1.02 33.87
CA VAL A 619 14.46 0.35 34.40
C VAL A 619 13.27 0.69 35.31
N ARG A 620 12.05 0.23 34.95
CA ARG A 620 10.86 0.39 35.80
C ARG A 620 10.97 -0.37 37.14
N GLU A 621 11.55 -1.57 37.16
CA GLU A 621 11.80 -2.32 38.40
C GLU A 621 12.75 -1.54 39.33
N VAL A 622 13.79 -0.94 38.75
CA VAL A 622 14.74 -0.07 39.48
C VAL A 622 14.04 1.17 40.00
N GLU A 623 13.20 1.82 39.18
CA GLU A 623 12.42 3.00 39.58
C GLU A 623 11.49 2.68 40.77
N LYS A 624 10.77 1.58 40.76
CA LYS A 624 9.89 1.15 41.84
C LYS A 624 10.65 0.93 43.18
N ARG A 625 11.91 0.44 43.08
CA ARG A 625 12.75 0.18 44.27
C ARG A 625 13.39 1.42 44.82
N PHE A 626 13.86 2.29 43.96
CA PHE A 626 14.75 3.42 44.31
C PHE A 626 14.17 4.79 43.99
N GLY A 627 13.07 4.87 43.23
CA GLY A 627 12.49 6.15 42.78
C GLY A 627 11.95 7.04 43.93
N LYS A 628 11.61 6.44 45.08
CA LYS A 628 11.10 7.16 46.27
C LYS A 628 12.16 8.00 47.03
N THR A 629 13.43 7.85 46.67
CA THR A 629 14.53 8.58 47.33
C THR A 629 14.93 9.87 46.56
N GLY A 630 14.33 10.11 45.41
CA GLY A 630 14.53 11.27 44.53
C GLY A 630 13.27 12.13 44.38
N LYS A 631 13.39 13.25 43.62
CA LYS A 631 12.26 14.10 43.23
C LYS A 631 11.17 13.27 42.57
N SER A 632 9.92 13.37 43.04
CA SER A 632 8.79 12.56 42.53
C SER A 632 8.44 12.96 41.10
N MET A 633 8.28 11.99 40.24
CA MET A 633 7.75 12.11 38.89
C MET A 633 6.59 11.13 38.69
N GLU A 634 5.60 11.50 37.91
CA GLU A 634 4.53 10.58 37.48
C GLU A 634 5.02 9.76 36.29
N VAL A 635 4.99 8.42 36.42
CA VAL A 635 5.44 7.52 35.34
C VAL A 635 4.25 6.88 34.64
N LEU A 636 4.15 7.13 33.33
CA LEU A 636 3.19 6.51 32.43
C LEU A 636 3.89 5.44 31.58
N ILE A 637 3.30 4.28 31.36
CA ILE A 637 3.95 3.17 30.65
C ILE A 637 3.14 2.77 29.43
N GLN A 638 3.83 2.65 28.30
CA GLN A 638 3.28 2.07 27.09
C GLN A 638 3.10 0.56 27.26
N ASP A 639 1.87 0.05 26.99
CA ASP A 639 1.65 -1.39 26.89
C ASP A 639 2.03 -1.89 25.48
N SER A 640 2.34 -3.19 25.39
CA SER A 640 2.65 -3.86 24.12
C SER A 640 1.42 -3.99 23.21
N HIS A 641 0.23 -4.09 23.78
CA HIS A 641 -1.05 -4.21 23.10
C HIS A 641 -2.01 -3.14 23.63
N MET A 642 -2.15 -2.05 22.87
CA MET A 642 -3.08 -0.97 23.21
C MET A 642 -4.13 -0.83 22.11
N THR A 643 -5.39 -0.76 22.51
CA THR A 643 -6.49 -0.39 21.62
C THR A 643 -6.37 1.09 21.19
N GLU A 644 -7.15 1.50 20.21
CA GLU A 644 -7.15 2.89 19.75
C GLU A 644 -7.61 3.85 20.88
N GLU A 645 -8.62 3.44 21.64
CA GLU A 645 -9.15 4.17 22.80
C GLU A 645 -8.10 4.33 23.92
N GLU A 646 -7.38 3.25 24.25
CA GLU A 646 -6.29 3.29 25.24
C GLU A 646 -5.13 4.19 24.79
N ARG A 647 -4.84 4.20 23.50
CA ARG A 647 -3.84 5.09 22.90
C ARG A 647 -4.27 6.56 23.00
N GLU A 648 -5.51 6.87 22.69
CA GLU A 648 -6.05 8.22 22.82
C GLU A 648 -6.04 8.67 24.29
N ALA A 649 -6.48 7.82 25.22
CA ALA A 649 -6.45 8.09 26.66
C ALA A 649 -5.00 8.34 27.15
N PHE A 650 -4.03 7.62 26.61
CA PHE A 650 -2.62 7.85 26.90
C PHE A 650 -2.16 9.25 26.45
N LEU A 651 -2.52 9.64 25.23
CA LEU A 651 -2.15 10.96 24.65
C LEU A 651 -2.88 12.12 25.34
N GLN A 652 -4.10 11.94 25.81
CA GLN A 652 -4.84 12.95 26.55
C GLN A 652 -4.16 13.35 27.86
N LYS A 653 -3.34 12.47 28.44
CA LYS A 653 -2.55 12.82 29.64
C LYS A 653 -1.48 13.89 29.38
N PHE A 654 -1.14 14.15 28.12
CA PHE A 654 -0.21 15.21 27.72
C PHE A 654 -0.92 16.56 27.44
N SER A 655 -2.22 16.67 27.67
CA SER A 655 -2.93 17.93 27.42
C SER A 655 -2.44 19.04 28.35
N PRO A 656 -2.49 20.32 27.92
CA PRO A 656 -2.06 21.46 28.73
C PRO A 656 -2.80 21.54 30.08
N GLU A 657 -4.10 21.24 30.08
CA GLU A 657 -4.94 21.29 31.28
C GLU A 657 -4.45 20.25 32.32
N ARG A 658 -4.20 19.03 31.86
CA ARG A 658 -3.69 17.95 32.72
C ARG A 658 -2.27 18.25 33.22
N THR A 659 -1.45 18.91 32.41
CA THR A 659 -0.10 19.33 32.78
C THR A 659 -0.12 20.41 33.85
N ALA A 660 -1.04 21.36 33.78
CA ALA A 660 -1.21 22.39 34.79
C ALA A 660 -1.68 21.85 36.15
N GLU A 661 -2.57 20.86 36.15
CA GLU A 661 -3.12 20.25 37.38
C GLU A 661 -2.09 19.39 38.17
N ARG A 662 -0.99 19.01 37.56
CA ARG A 662 0.04 18.15 38.21
C ARG A 662 1.02 18.96 39.04
N ASP A 663 1.48 18.36 40.13
CA ASP A 663 2.55 18.95 40.94
C ASP A 663 3.94 18.53 40.48
N THR A 664 4.03 17.46 39.71
CA THR A 664 5.27 16.83 39.23
C THR A 664 5.28 16.66 37.72
N SER A 665 6.45 16.40 37.14
CA SER A 665 6.59 16.09 35.73
C SER A 665 5.97 14.75 35.37
N LEU A 666 5.32 14.66 34.17
CA LEU A 666 4.92 13.40 33.57
C LEU A 666 6.07 12.83 32.74
N VAL A 667 6.40 11.57 32.99
CA VAL A 667 7.43 10.86 32.21
C VAL A 667 6.84 9.58 31.63
N ALA A 668 6.62 9.57 30.32
CA ALA A 668 6.12 8.39 29.64
C ALA A 668 7.27 7.47 29.22
N PHE A 669 7.20 6.21 29.60
CA PHE A 669 8.11 5.17 29.17
C PHE A 669 7.54 4.47 27.94
N CYS A 670 8.22 4.62 26.81
CA CYS A 670 7.83 4.10 25.50
C CYS A 670 8.96 3.26 24.89
N VAL A 671 8.66 2.51 23.84
CA VAL A 671 9.65 1.71 23.10
C VAL A 671 9.91 2.32 21.75
N MET A 672 11.20 2.40 21.33
CA MET A 672 11.60 2.86 20.00
C MET A 672 11.00 1.98 18.90
N GLY A 673 10.44 2.62 17.88
CA GLY A 673 9.73 1.91 16.80
C GLY A 673 8.35 1.38 17.21
N GLY A 674 7.89 1.65 18.44
CA GLY A 674 6.53 1.33 18.92
C GLY A 674 5.50 2.41 18.55
N LEU A 675 4.28 2.25 19.08
CA LEU A 675 3.08 3.05 18.76
C LEU A 675 3.27 4.57 18.90
N PHE A 676 4.13 5.02 19.82
CA PHE A 676 4.36 6.44 20.11
C PHE A 676 5.66 7.02 19.50
N SER A 677 6.42 6.17 18.78
CA SER A 677 7.62 6.65 18.05
C SER A 677 7.27 7.42 16.78
N GLU A 678 6.09 7.15 16.20
CA GLU A 678 5.62 7.76 14.97
C GLU A 678 4.13 8.13 15.08
N GLY A 679 3.73 9.15 14.30
CA GLY A 679 2.31 9.50 14.15
C GLY A 679 1.66 10.17 15.37
N ILE A 680 2.43 10.72 16.34
CA ILE A 680 1.90 11.57 17.40
C ILE A 680 2.32 13.02 17.16
N ASP A 681 1.42 13.95 17.48
CA ASP A 681 1.66 15.38 17.40
C ASP A 681 1.42 16.05 18.76
N LEU A 682 2.53 16.24 19.49
CA LEU A 682 2.55 16.88 20.80
C LEU A 682 3.32 18.20 20.67
N THR A 683 2.64 19.26 20.23
CA THR A 683 3.21 20.60 20.04
C THR A 683 3.19 21.42 21.33
N GLY A 684 4.09 22.42 21.42
CA GLY A 684 4.18 23.33 22.55
C GLY A 684 4.53 22.61 23.85
N ASP A 685 3.92 23.03 24.95
CA ASP A 685 4.18 22.49 26.30
C ASP A 685 3.65 21.05 26.51
N ARG A 686 2.97 20.50 25.52
CA ARG A 686 2.55 19.09 25.56
C ARG A 686 3.73 18.12 25.60
N LEU A 687 4.91 18.51 25.07
CA LEU A 687 6.14 17.72 25.16
C LEU A 687 7.37 18.62 25.14
N ILE A 688 8.07 18.74 26.27
CA ILE A 688 9.24 19.59 26.42
C ILE A 688 10.56 18.81 26.44
N GLY A 689 10.51 17.48 26.45
CA GLY A 689 11.75 16.73 26.41
C GLY A 689 11.59 15.27 26.00
N VAL A 690 12.61 14.79 25.28
CA VAL A 690 12.72 13.38 24.87
C VAL A 690 14.06 12.82 25.30
N ILE A 691 14.03 11.63 25.86
CA ILE A 691 15.21 10.83 26.21
C ILE A 691 15.23 9.58 25.34
N VAL A 692 16.33 9.35 24.63
CA VAL A 692 16.52 8.16 23.79
C VAL A 692 17.58 7.26 24.40
N VAL A 693 17.19 6.08 24.86
CA VAL A 693 18.10 5.13 25.52
C VAL A 693 18.62 4.14 24.48
N GLY A 694 19.91 4.25 24.16
CA GLY A 694 20.58 3.38 23.19
C GLY A 694 20.44 3.82 21.74
N THR A 695 21.10 3.08 20.85
CA THR A 695 21.25 3.41 19.43
C THR A 695 20.19 2.75 18.52
N GLY A 696 19.11 2.25 19.10
CA GLY A 696 17.95 1.73 18.33
C GLY A 696 18.18 0.46 17.52
N LEU A 697 19.34 -0.23 17.69
CA LEU A 697 19.67 -1.39 16.88
C LEU A 697 18.55 -2.43 16.88
N PRO A 698 18.18 -2.99 15.71
CA PRO A 698 17.26 -4.12 15.62
C PRO A 698 17.73 -5.33 16.44
N MET A 699 16.78 -6.16 16.85
CA MET A 699 17.09 -7.42 17.52
C MET A 699 17.88 -8.34 16.57
N VAL A 700 18.86 -9.03 17.11
CA VAL A 700 19.62 -10.04 16.37
C VAL A 700 18.72 -11.24 16.09
N CYS A 701 18.43 -11.48 14.83
CA CYS A 701 17.66 -12.63 14.32
C CYS A 701 18.30 -13.17 13.05
N THR A 702 17.79 -14.26 12.54
CA THR A 702 18.31 -14.91 11.32
C THR A 702 18.26 -13.98 10.12
N GLU A 703 17.18 -13.26 9.92
CA GLU A 703 17.04 -12.30 8.81
C GLU A 703 18.07 -11.17 8.87
N GLN A 704 18.35 -10.64 10.07
CA GLN A 704 19.36 -9.58 10.23
C GLN A 704 20.77 -10.10 9.92
N LYS A 705 21.09 -11.36 10.26
CA LYS A 705 22.35 -11.99 9.92
C LYS A 705 22.48 -12.22 8.40
N ILE A 706 21.39 -12.66 7.76
CA ILE A 706 21.33 -12.85 6.32
C ILE A 706 21.51 -11.49 5.61
N LEU A 707 20.82 -10.46 6.09
CA LEU A 707 20.93 -9.10 5.57
C LEU A 707 22.36 -8.55 5.70
N GLN A 708 23.00 -8.76 6.84
CA GLN A 708 24.39 -8.38 7.07
C GLN A 708 25.32 -9.09 6.06
N GLY A 709 25.23 -10.43 5.96
CA GLY A 709 26.05 -11.21 5.04
C GLY A 709 25.88 -10.82 3.58
N TYR A 710 24.65 -10.57 3.15
CA TYR A 710 24.35 -10.11 1.79
C TYR A 710 25.08 -8.81 1.44
N PHE A 711 25.08 -7.80 2.32
CA PHE A 711 25.76 -6.55 2.08
C PHE A 711 27.28 -6.67 2.20
N GLU A 712 27.80 -7.56 3.06
CA GLU A 712 29.22 -7.87 3.13
C GLU A 712 29.72 -8.53 1.83
N GLU A 713 28.95 -9.48 1.26
CA GLU A 713 29.22 -10.10 -0.05
C GLU A 713 29.23 -9.04 -1.17
N ALA A 714 28.39 -8.02 -1.08
CA ALA A 714 28.35 -6.89 -2.01
C ALA A 714 29.42 -5.81 -1.74
N GLY A 715 30.40 -6.07 -0.85
CA GLY A 715 31.50 -5.13 -0.53
C GLY A 715 31.06 -3.90 0.25
N LYS A 716 29.94 -3.96 0.98
CA LYS A 716 29.41 -2.87 1.84
C LYS A 716 29.64 -3.21 3.31
N ASP A 717 29.48 -2.21 4.18
CA ASP A 717 29.47 -2.45 5.63
C ASP A 717 28.15 -3.13 6.04
N GLY A 718 28.14 -4.46 6.10
CA GLY A 718 26.94 -5.24 6.42
C GLY A 718 26.32 -4.87 7.77
N PHE A 719 27.16 -4.53 8.79
CA PHE A 719 26.64 -4.10 10.09
C PHE A 719 25.94 -2.75 10.00
N ALA A 720 26.47 -1.80 9.23
CA ALA A 720 25.83 -0.52 9.02
C ALA A 720 24.45 -0.69 8.35
N TYR A 721 24.37 -1.51 7.31
CA TYR A 721 23.12 -1.74 6.55
C TYR A 721 22.07 -2.52 7.32
N ALA A 722 22.49 -3.56 8.06
CA ALA A 722 21.55 -4.40 8.80
C ALA A 722 21.09 -3.80 10.13
N TYR A 723 21.96 -3.07 10.82
CA TYR A 723 21.71 -2.66 12.20
C TYR A 723 21.78 -1.14 12.41
N GLN A 724 22.85 -0.50 11.95
CA GLN A 724 23.15 0.86 12.34
C GLN A 724 22.21 1.87 11.68
N TYR A 725 22.00 1.81 10.37
CA TYR A 725 21.11 2.73 9.64
C TYR A 725 19.65 2.59 10.09
N PRO A 726 19.08 1.38 10.17
CA PRO A 726 17.74 1.20 10.73
C PRO A 726 17.62 1.63 12.18
N GLY A 727 18.68 1.41 12.98
CA GLY A 727 18.72 1.85 14.36
C GLY A 727 18.71 3.36 14.51
N MET A 728 19.57 4.06 13.78
CA MET A 728 19.61 5.53 13.79
C MET A 728 18.32 6.16 13.27
N ASN A 729 17.66 5.55 12.30
CA ASN A 729 16.36 6.02 11.86
C ASN A 729 15.36 6.08 13.03
N LYS A 730 15.28 5.04 13.87
CA LYS A 730 14.42 5.01 15.07
C LYS A 730 14.81 6.09 16.08
N VAL A 731 16.11 6.35 16.26
CA VAL A 731 16.61 7.40 17.15
C VAL A 731 16.17 8.78 16.63
N LEU A 732 16.32 9.04 15.33
CA LEU A 732 15.93 10.30 14.70
C LEU A 732 14.42 10.53 14.76
N GLN A 733 13.62 9.49 14.58
CA GLN A 733 12.16 9.56 14.72
C GLN A 733 11.73 9.92 16.14
N ALA A 734 12.34 9.27 17.14
CA ALA A 734 12.07 9.53 18.55
C ALA A 734 12.46 10.97 18.93
N ALA A 735 13.65 11.41 18.54
CA ALA A 735 14.16 12.75 18.81
C ALA A 735 13.37 13.85 18.09
N GLY A 736 12.87 13.59 16.90
CA GLY A 736 12.10 14.54 16.09
C GLY A 736 10.71 14.90 16.65
N ARG A 737 10.35 14.41 17.86
CA ARG A 737 9.06 14.71 18.51
C ARG A 737 9.04 16.04 19.28
N VAL A 738 10.20 16.57 19.67
CA VAL A 738 10.29 17.72 20.59
C VAL A 738 10.04 19.06 19.89
N ILE A 739 10.60 19.27 18.70
CA ILE A 739 10.49 20.54 17.97
C ILE A 739 9.66 20.33 16.71
N ARG A 740 8.47 20.90 16.68
CA ARG A 740 7.47 20.78 15.61
C ARG A 740 7.05 22.12 15.03
N THR A 741 7.15 23.17 15.85
CA THR A 741 6.81 24.54 15.48
C THR A 741 7.97 25.49 15.78
N ALA A 742 7.89 26.71 15.25
CA ALA A 742 8.92 27.73 15.51
C ALA A 742 8.92 28.22 16.96
N SER A 743 7.83 28.02 17.71
CA SER A 743 7.70 28.40 19.11
C SER A 743 8.12 27.31 20.10
N ASP A 744 8.21 26.06 19.65
CA ASP A 744 8.55 24.94 20.55
C ASP A 744 9.92 25.07 21.16
N GLN A 745 10.02 24.62 22.40
CA GLN A 745 11.26 24.61 23.19
C GLN A 745 11.42 23.22 23.80
N GLY A 746 12.66 22.71 23.79
CA GLY A 746 12.81 21.40 24.42
C GLY A 746 14.21 20.82 24.39
N VAL A 747 14.34 19.73 25.14
CA VAL A 747 15.60 19.01 25.35
C VAL A 747 15.53 17.62 24.72
N ILE A 748 16.57 17.30 23.98
CA ILE A 748 16.81 15.94 23.46
C ILE A 748 18.04 15.38 24.15
N LEU A 749 17.89 14.24 24.84
CA LEU A 749 18.95 13.57 25.55
C LEU A 749 19.19 12.17 25.00
N LEU A 750 20.36 11.93 24.43
CA LEU A 750 20.78 10.65 23.88
C LEU A 750 21.62 9.90 24.91
N LEU A 751 21.13 8.76 25.39
CA LEU A 751 21.78 7.97 26.43
C LEU A 751 22.49 6.74 25.87
N ASP A 752 23.64 6.94 25.25
CA ASP A 752 24.61 5.89 24.88
C ASP A 752 25.97 6.49 24.48
N ASP A 753 27.05 5.90 24.96
CA ASP A 753 28.44 6.32 24.66
C ASP A 753 28.79 6.19 23.18
N ARG A 754 28.09 5.32 22.43
CA ARG A 754 28.31 5.09 20.99
C ARG A 754 27.97 6.31 20.14
N PHE A 755 27.10 7.21 20.57
CA PHE A 755 26.79 8.42 19.81
C PHE A 755 28.01 9.32 19.58
N TRP A 756 29.08 9.14 20.34
CA TRP A 756 30.35 9.87 20.16
C TRP A 756 31.33 9.20 19.23
N ARG A 757 31.06 8.01 18.76
CA ARG A 757 31.86 7.33 17.74
C ARG A 757 31.61 7.96 16.38
N ARG A 758 32.66 8.01 15.53
CA ARG A 758 32.62 8.61 14.21
C ARG A 758 31.50 8.07 13.35
N GLU A 759 31.33 6.74 13.30
CA GLU A 759 30.33 6.05 12.51
C GLU A 759 28.88 6.42 12.86
N TYR A 760 28.59 6.82 14.10
CA TYR A 760 27.27 7.32 14.50
C TYR A 760 27.13 8.83 14.29
N ARG A 761 28.22 9.59 14.50
CA ARG A 761 28.23 11.04 14.29
C ARG A 761 27.98 11.42 12.82
N GLU A 762 28.50 10.65 11.89
CA GLU A 762 28.28 10.83 10.45
C GLU A 762 26.81 10.60 10.02
N LEU A 763 26.01 9.95 10.86
CA LEU A 763 24.58 9.72 10.64
C LEU A 763 23.68 10.78 11.26
N PHE A 764 24.26 11.76 11.97
CA PHE A 764 23.48 12.85 12.53
C PHE A 764 22.99 13.78 11.42
N PRO A 765 21.74 14.29 11.51
CA PRO A 765 21.28 15.35 10.64
C PRO A 765 22.21 16.57 10.75
N ARG A 766 22.32 17.36 9.69
CA ARG A 766 23.20 18.55 9.67
C ARG A 766 22.89 19.53 10.78
N GLU A 767 21.63 19.67 11.16
CA GLU A 767 21.16 20.50 12.27
C GLU A 767 21.58 19.98 13.65
N TRP A 768 22.14 18.78 13.78
CA TRP A 768 22.65 18.22 15.03
C TRP A 768 24.13 18.49 15.24
N SER A 769 24.71 19.45 14.52
CA SER A 769 26.10 19.85 14.65
C SER A 769 26.44 20.44 16.04
N ASP A 770 25.43 20.98 16.75
CA ASP A 770 25.50 21.61 18.07
C ASP A 770 25.40 20.66 19.25
N VAL A 771 25.39 19.32 19.03
CA VAL A 771 25.29 18.34 20.11
C VAL A 771 26.40 18.52 21.15
N LYS A 772 25.99 18.60 22.42
CA LYS A 772 26.90 18.75 23.55
C LYS A 772 27.18 17.45 24.29
N ARG A 773 28.40 17.30 24.75
CA ARG A 773 28.80 16.18 25.61
C ARG A 773 28.30 16.41 27.03
N VAL A 774 27.72 15.38 27.65
CA VAL A 774 27.25 15.45 29.01
C VAL A 774 27.58 14.17 29.77
N SER A 775 27.85 14.32 31.05
CA SER A 775 27.87 13.25 32.05
C SER A 775 26.80 13.52 33.07
N LEU A 776 26.48 12.52 33.92
CA LEU A 776 25.48 12.71 34.97
C LEU A 776 25.84 13.89 35.89
N SER A 777 27.13 14.15 36.14
CA SER A 777 27.60 15.29 36.98
C SER A 777 27.46 16.65 36.33
N SER A 778 27.46 16.76 34.99
CA SER A 778 27.34 18.03 34.25
C SER A 778 25.96 18.32 33.69
N LEU A 779 25.06 17.32 33.73
CA LEU A 779 23.73 17.40 33.15
C LEU A 779 22.88 18.54 33.71
N GLU A 780 22.84 18.66 35.04
CA GLU A 780 22.00 19.66 35.72
C GLU A 780 22.40 21.10 35.34
N GLN A 781 23.68 21.36 35.23
CA GLN A 781 24.21 22.66 34.82
C GLN A 781 23.77 23.03 33.39
N GLU A 782 23.87 22.09 32.43
CA GLU A 782 23.47 22.35 31.05
C GLU A 782 21.95 22.57 30.94
N LEU A 783 21.14 21.80 31.67
CA LEU A 783 19.69 21.95 31.71
C LEU A 783 19.26 23.29 32.32
N GLN A 784 19.88 23.71 33.45
CA GLN A 784 19.61 24.99 34.08
C GLN A 784 20.00 26.15 33.16
N ALA A 785 21.19 26.11 32.55
CA ALA A 785 21.63 27.12 31.60
C ALA A 785 20.71 27.22 30.35
N PHE A 786 20.10 26.18 29.92
CA PHE A 786 19.13 26.19 28.82
C PHE A 786 17.79 26.79 29.24
N TRP A 787 17.17 26.28 30.32
CA TRP A 787 15.85 26.70 30.75
C TRP A 787 15.82 28.13 31.32
N SER A 788 16.93 28.66 31.86
CA SER A 788 17.00 30.05 32.29
C SER A 788 16.81 31.07 31.16
N ARG A 789 16.96 30.67 29.89
CA ARG A 789 16.70 31.53 28.73
C ARG A 789 15.20 31.68 28.44
N PHE A 790 14.39 30.80 28.99
CA PHE A 790 12.94 30.71 28.76
C PHE A 790 12.21 30.70 30.10
N PRO A 791 12.18 31.84 30.80
CA PRO A 791 11.45 31.94 32.05
C PRO A 791 9.96 31.74 31.82
N GLU A 792 9.30 31.12 32.78
CA GLU A 792 7.83 31.00 32.74
C GLU A 792 7.26 32.41 32.73
N VAL A 793 6.38 32.69 31.75
CA VAL A 793 5.59 33.92 31.76
C VAL A 793 4.61 33.77 32.91
N GLN A 794 4.81 34.58 33.98
CA GLN A 794 3.90 34.64 35.15
C GLN A 794 2.48 35.05 34.76
#